data_34ba3441611bf7530e9665e88ed5112b
#
_entry.id   34ba3441611bf7530e9665e88ed5112b
#
_cell.length_a   1.000
_cell.length_b   1.000
_cell.length_c   1.000
_cell.angle_alpha   90.00
_cell.angle_beta   90.00
_cell.angle_gamma   90.00
#
_symmetry.space_group_name_H-M   'P 1'
#
loop_
_entity.id
_entity.type
_entity.pdbx_description
1 polymer ?
#
loop_
_entity_poly.entity_id
_entity_poly.type
_entity_poly.pdbx_seq_one_letter_code
_entity_poly.pdbx_strand_id
1 'polypeptide(L)'
;MRRKEILVKLLETCCSKILIEQLHSQCLKSGLAHDRFIATKLSVLYNKYASIRDVHILFEETPYKTAYLWNSILRSLCRRRAWEETLCLFRQMIVNAVSAKDRPDSFTLSVALKSCTDLLEFDLGKTIHGFLKKKMDMDMFVGSALIELYRKCGQMDDAAKVFAEYSKPDVFLWTSMVTGFEQNGNPREALSVFSRMTVSEHLNPDPVTLVSAVSACAKLSDFKLGSSIHGFIIRRDFTAKLALVNSLLNLYAKTGAIKIAANLFQEMLNKDIISWSTMVACYANNGAGNIALDLFSEMTDKGVEPNSVTVVSALRACASTSNLEVGLQIHKLAVDKDFELDVSVSTALIDMYMKCYSPENATNIFKRMPKKDVVTWAALISGYAQIGMAHISMEVFCNMLSHGTRPDAVAIVKILAASSDLGILQQADCLHGLVLKTGFDSNVFIGASLIELYAKCGSIYDANKVFNVMIDRDVVAWSSIIAAYGLHGQGEEALKFFNQMVNDSDVRPNNITFLSILSACSHAGLVEEGIKMFDMMLNEYQLKPQSEHYGIMVDLLGRVGELDRAMSIINHMPMPVGPHVWGALLGASRIHQNVKMGEIAAMNLFSLDPNHAGYYILLSNIYAVEKNWHNAARLRTLIKENRLKKIVGQSMVEVKNEVHSFVTCDKLHAESDQIYDVLRKLEGKLREEGCAPTL
;
A
#
# COMPACT_ATOMS: atom_id res chain seq x y z
N MET A 1 69.25 -24.47 -10.44
CA MET A 1 68.01 -25.25 -10.62
C MET A 1 67.55 -25.98 -9.34
N ARG A 2 68.32 -26.86 -8.73
CA ARG A 2 67.88 -27.64 -7.50
C ARG A 2 67.36 -26.79 -6.34
N ARG A 3 67.88 -25.59 -6.03
CA ARG A 3 67.41 -24.74 -4.90
C ARG A 3 66.02 -24.17 -5.17
N LYS A 4 65.69 -23.79 -6.42
CA LYS A 4 64.38 -23.28 -6.79
C LYS A 4 63.30 -24.38 -6.67
N GLU A 5 63.58 -25.61 -7.10
CA GLU A 5 62.69 -26.75 -7.03
C GLU A 5 62.38 -27.15 -5.59
N ILE A 6 63.39 -27.08 -4.67
CA ILE A 6 63.21 -27.36 -3.24
C ILE A 6 62.32 -26.30 -2.58
N LEU A 7 62.57 -25.01 -2.86
CA LEU A 7 61.73 -23.92 -2.33
C LEU A 7 60.29 -23.98 -2.82
N VAL A 8 60.09 -24.34 -4.10
CA VAL A 8 58.71 -24.52 -4.64
C VAL A 8 58.00 -25.66 -3.92
N LYS A 9 58.62 -26.82 -3.71
CA LYS A 9 58.02 -27.94 -2.95
C LYS A 9 57.72 -27.56 -1.51
N LEU A 10 58.59 -26.78 -0.83
CA LEU A 10 58.35 -26.31 0.52
C LEU A 10 57.18 -25.30 0.59
N LEU A 11 57.03 -24.44 -0.43
CA LEU A 11 55.88 -23.53 -0.54
C LEU A 11 54.58 -24.28 -0.77
N GLU A 12 54.60 -25.42 -1.45
CA GLU A 12 53.38 -26.26 -1.68
C GLU A 12 52.91 -26.95 -0.42
N THR A 13 53.80 -27.28 0.51
CA THR A 13 53.45 -27.94 1.79
C THR A 13 53.21 -26.96 2.95
N CYS A 14 53.33 -25.66 2.69
CA CYS A 14 53.28 -24.62 3.70
C CYS A 14 51.86 -24.35 4.19
N CYS A 15 51.64 -24.39 5.53
CA CYS A 15 50.31 -24.24 6.13
C CYS A 15 50.25 -23.26 7.33
N SER A 16 51.29 -22.47 7.58
CA SER A 16 51.31 -21.48 8.67
C SER A 16 51.98 -20.15 8.27
N LYS A 17 51.56 -19.04 8.88
CA LYS A 17 52.10 -17.72 8.62
C LYS A 17 53.61 -17.65 8.90
N ILE A 18 54.07 -18.21 10.02
CA ILE A 18 55.48 -18.18 10.43
C ILE A 18 56.36 -18.90 9.38
N LEU A 19 55.90 -20.02 8.86
CA LEU A 19 56.65 -20.80 7.87
C LEU A 19 56.73 -20.04 6.50
N ILE A 20 55.64 -19.32 6.15
CA ILE A 20 55.62 -18.47 4.94
C ILE A 20 56.63 -17.35 5.05
N GLU A 21 56.70 -16.66 6.21
CA GLU A 21 57.65 -15.59 6.47
C GLU A 21 59.12 -16.08 6.43
N GLN A 22 59.36 -17.25 7.00
CA GLN A 22 60.69 -17.89 6.94
C GLN A 22 61.09 -18.25 5.51
N LEU A 23 60.16 -18.87 4.73
CA LEU A 23 60.41 -19.22 3.34
C LEU A 23 60.60 -17.96 2.47
N HIS A 24 59.81 -16.93 2.70
CA HIS A 24 59.97 -15.63 2.02
C HIS A 24 61.33 -15.00 2.31
N SER A 25 61.77 -15.00 3.57
CA SER A 25 63.12 -14.55 3.94
C SER A 25 64.21 -15.36 3.23
N GLN A 26 64.06 -16.67 3.09
CA GLN A 26 64.97 -17.52 2.33
C GLN A 26 64.95 -17.19 0.82
N CYS A 27 63.77 -16.90 0.24
CA CYS A 27 63.65 -16.46 -1.14
C CYS A 27 64.37 -15.12 -1.37
N LEU A 28 64.26 -14.17 -0.43
CA LEU A 28 64.98 -12.90 -0.46
C LEU A 28 66.51 -13.14 -0.42
N LYS A 29 67.03 -13.91 0.52
CA LYS A 29 68.47 -14.24 0.66
C LYS A 29 69.04 -14.99 -0.54
N SER A 30 68.24 -15.74 -1.24
CA SER A 30 68.65 -16.50 -2.44
C SER A 30 68.48 -15.74 -3.77
N GLY A 31 68.04 -14.48 -3.74
CA GLY A 31 67.75 -13.67 -4.91
C GLY A 31 66.56 -14.15 -5.75
N LEU A 32 65.76 -15.06 -5.22
CA LEU A 32 64.61 -15.64 -5.92
C LEU A 32 63.26 -14.98 -5.58
N ALA A 33 63.26 -13.94 -4.72
CA ALA A 33 62.03 -13.25 -4.33
C ALA A 33 61.33 -12.58 -5.51
N HIS A 34 62.10 -12.10 -6.49
CA HIS A 34 61.54 -11.46 -7.71
C HIS A 34 61.25 -12.44 -8.86
N ASP A 35 61.43 -13.76 -8.61
CA ASP A 35 60.98 -14.76 -9.60
C ASP A 35 59.47 -14.79 -9.68
N ARG A 36 58.92 -14.58 -10.89
CA ARG A 36 57.48 -14.46 -11.17
C ARG A 36 56.64 -15.59 -10.57
N PHE A 37 57.11 -16.83 -10.62
CA PHE A 37 56.42 -17.99 -10.12
C PHE A 37 56.43 -18.05 -8.59
N ILE A 38 57.57 -17.78 -7.98
CA ILE A 38 57.70 -17.77 -6.48
C ILE A 38 56.91 -16.62 -5.89
N ALA A 39 56.96 -15.41 -6.45
CA ALA A 39 56.18 -14.27 -6.00
C ALA A 39 54.67 -14.56 -6.06
N THR A 40 54.19 -15.20 -7.15
CA THR A 40 52.78 -15.61 -7.26
C THR A 40 52.37 -16.64 -6.24
N LYS A 41 53.18 -17.68 -5.97
CA LYS A 41 52.92 -18.70 -4.95
C LYS A 41 52.92 -18.09 -3.54
N LEU A 42 53.89 -17.22 -3.21
CA LEU A 42 53.91 -16.51 -1.94
C LEU A 42 52.67 -15.63 -1.76
N SER A 43 52.24 -14.91 -2.78
CA SER A 43 51.03 -14.08 -2.73
C SER A 43 49.77 -14.90 -2.43
N VAL A 44 49.62 -16.08 -3.02
CA VAL A 44 48.52 -17.00 -2.74
C VAL A 44 48.57 -17.50 -1.30
N LEU A 45 49.72 -17.85 -0.79
CA LEU A 45 49.90 -18.31 0.58
C LEU A 45 49.66 -17.19 1.60
N TYR A 46 50.16 -15.99 1.37
CA TYR A 46 49.90 -14.83 2.23
C TYR A 46 48.37 -14.49 2.23
N ASN A 47 47.69 -14.59 1.11
CA ASN A 47 46.25 -14.43 1.03
C ASN A 47 45.46 -15.46 1.84
N LYS A 48 46.01 -16.68 1.97
CA LYS A 48 45.34 -17.79 2.67
C LYS A 48 45.60 -17.77 4.19
N TYR A 49 46.81 -17.45 4.60
CA TYR A 49 47.28 -17.68 5.98
C TYR A 49 47.78 -16.41 6.71
N ALA A 50 47.87 -15.25 6.03
CA ALA A 50 48.47 -14.05 6.60
C ALA A 50 47.59 -12.81 6.39
N SER A 51 48.20 -11.61 6.50
CA SER A 51 47.50 -10.33 6.34
C SER A 51 47.58 -9.82 4.89
N ILE A 52 46.59 -9.03 4.48
CA ILE A 52 46.60 -8.34 3.17
C ILE A 52 47.78 -7.37 3.08
N ARG A 53 48.21 -6.81 4.21
CA ARG A 53 49.36 -5.92 4.29
C ARG A 53 50.63 -6.61 3.77
N ASP A 54 50.79 -7.89 4.13
CA ASP A 54 51.93 -8.71 3.70
C ASP A 54 51.85 -9.01 2.19
N VAL A 55 50.61 -9.21 1.66
CA VAL A 55 50.40 -9.37 0.21
C VAL A 55 50.69 -8.09 -0.55
N HIS A 56 50.30 -6.94 0.01
CA HIS A 56 50.54 -5.62 -0.61
C HIS A 56 52.01 -5.29 -0.65
N ILE A 57 52.78 -5.56 0.42
CA ILE A 57 54.22 -5.38 0.48
C ILE A 57 54.90 -6.25 -0.59
N LEU A 58 54.55 -7.55 -0.66
CA LEU A 58 55.11 -8.45 -1.66
C LEU A 58 54.79 -8.00 -3.09
N PHE A 59 53.56 -7.46 -3.29
CA PHE A 59 53.14 -6.97 -4.59
C PHE A 59 53.94 -5.73 -5.02
N GLU A 60 54.19 -4.78 -4.10
CA GLU A 60 54.98 -3.57 -4.38
C GLU A 60 56.46 -3.90 -4.65
N GLU A 61 57.04 -4.83 -3.87
CA GLU A 61 58.41 -5.26 -4.00
C GLU A 61 58.70 -6.05 -5.29
N THR A 62 57.65 -6.61 -5.94
CA THR A 62 57.81 -7.41 -7.16
C THR A 62 57.89 -6.51 -8.40
N PRO A 63 59.06 -6.41 -9.11
CA PRO A 63 59.26 -5.46 -10.21
C PRO A 63 58.38 -5.80 -11.44
N TYR A 64 58.17 -7.08 -11.73
CA TYR A 64 57.39 -7.56 -12.87
C TYR A 64 56.15 -8.29 -12.41
N LYS A 65 55.02 -7.59 -12.48
CA LYS A 65 53.72 -8.09 -11.99
C LYS A 65 53.03 -8.91 -13.07
N THR A 66 52.85 -10.22 -12.82
CA THR A 66 52.10 -11.11 -13.71
C THR A 66 50.61 -10.95 -13.50
N ALA A 67 49.76 -11.31 -14.50
CA ALA A 67 48.31 -11.30 -14.37
C ALA A 67 47.81 -12.11 -13.13
N TYR A 68 48.47 -13.23 -12.81
CA TYR A 68 48.17 -14.02 -11.60
C TYR A 68 48.47 -13.27 -10.30
N LEU A 69 49.51 -12.47 -10.27
CA LEU A 69 49.83 -11.66 -9.07
C LEU A 69 48.79 -10.54 -8.88
N TRP A 70 48.45 -9.86 -9.98
CA TRP A 70 47.34 -8.91 -9.99
C TRP A 70 46.04 -9.54 -9.53
N ASN A 71 45.65 -10.68 -10.06
CA ASN A 71 44.42 -11.41 -9.69
C ASN A 71 44.45 -11.83 -8.22
N SER A 72 45.61 -12.19 -7.68
CA SER A 72 45.75 -12.56 -6.26
C SER A 72 45.38 -11.40 -5.32
N ILE A 73 45.92 -10.20 -5.59
CA ILE A 73 45.62 -9.02 -4.76
C ILE A 73 44.20 -8.52 -4.97
N LEU A 74 43.73 -8.43 -6.21
CA LEU A 74 42.37 -8.01 -6.54
C LEU A 74 41.33 -8.93 -5.87
N ARG A 75 41.56 -10.24 -5.86
CA ARG A 75 40.70 -11.22 -5.15
C ARG A 75 40.67 -11.00 -3.65
N SER A 76 41.83 -10.65 -3.07
CA SER A 76 41.95 -10.35 -1.64
C SER A 76 41.15 -9.11 -1.25
N LEU A 77 41.27 -8.03 -1.99
CA LEU A 77 40.52 -6.78 -1.80
C LEU A 77 39.03 -6.97 -2.00
N CYS A 78 38.63 -7.70 -3.04
CA CYS A 78 37.22 -8.04 -3.32
C CYS A 78 36.60 -8.82 -2.17
N ARG A 79 37.31 -9.80 -1.58
CA ARG A 79 36.79 -10.55 -0.40
C ARG A 79 36.57 -9.66 0.82
N ARG A 80 37.30 -8.58 0.96
CA ARG A 80 37.20 -7.59 2.06
C ARG A 80 36.23 -6.46 1.75
N ARG A 81 35.61 -6.46 0.56
CA ARG A 81 34.73 -5.40 0.07
C ARG A 81 35.42 -4.03 -0.06
N ALA A 82 36.74 -4.02 -0.27
CA ALA A 82 37.50 -2.80 -0.54
C ALA A 82 37.41 -2.45 -2.05
N TRP A 83 36.19 -2.05 -2.47
CA TRP A 83 35.85 -1.91 -3.88
C TRP A 83 36.58 -0.79 -4.59
N GLU A 84 36.75 0.36 -3.94
CA GLU A 84 37.49 1.52 -4.47
C GLU A 84 38.97 1.19 -4.74
N GLU A 85 39.63 0.53 -3.76
CA GLU A 85 40.99 0.07 -3.90
C GLU A 85 41.14 -0.96 -5.01
N THR A 86 40.17 -1.85 -5.15
CA THR A 86 40.11 -2.86 -6.22
C THR A 86 40.08 -2.19 -7.60
N LEU A 87 39.23 -1.16 -7.79
CA LEU A 87 39.14 -0.42 -9.05
C LEU A 87 40.39 0.43 -9.31
N CYS A 88 40.99 1.00 -8.28
CA CYS A 88 42.26 1.72 -8.41
C CYS A 88 43.38 0.81 -8.93
N LEU A 89 43.54 -0.37 -8.31
CA LEU A 89 44.54 -1.36 -8.76
C LEU A 89 44.20 -1.93 -10.13
N PHE A 90 42.94 -2.13 -10.48
CA PHE A 90 42.55 -2.53 -11.81
C PHE A 90 42.94 -1.50 -12.88
N ARG A 91 42.76 -0.19 -12.61
CA ARG A 91 43.22 0.89 -13.50
C ARG A 91 44.73 0.87 -13.65
N GLN A 92 45.48 0.66 -12.57
CA GLN A 92 46.92 0.53 -12.60
C GLN A 92 47.39 -0.68 -13.45
N MET A 93 46.68 -1.82 -13.33
CA MET A 93 46.95 -3.01 -14.14
C MET A 93 46.80 -2.71 -15.65
N ILE A 94 45.76 -1.98 -16.04
CA ILE A 94 45.51 -1.61 -17.44
C ILE A 94 46.65 -0.71 -17.97
N VAL A 95 47.09 0.27 -17.18
CA VAL A 95 48.13 1.23 -17.55
C VAL A 95 49.49 0.54 -17.64
N ASN A 96 49.80 -0.41 -16.75
CA ASN A 96 51.09 -1.08 -16.65
C ASN A 96 51.22 -2.35 -17.51
N ALA A 97 50.19 -2.73 -18.27
CA ALA A 97 50.20 -3.92 -19.14
C ALA A 97 51.12 -3.71 -20.34
N VAL A 98 52.37 -4.15 -20.23
CA VAL A 98 53.43 -4.01 -21.27
C VAL A 98 53.29 -5.08 -22.35
N SER A 99 52.82 -6.29 -22.02
CA SER A 99 52.66 -7.41 -22.96
C SER A 99 51.24 -7.93 -23.00
N ALA A 100 50.89 -8.69 -24.06
CA ALA A 100 49.58 -9.32 -24.19
C ALA A 100 49.27 -10.34 -23.05
N LYS A 101 50.33 -10.91 -22.43
CA LYS A 101 50.22 -11.85 -21.28
C LYS A 101 49.92 -11.20 -19.96
N ASP A 102 50.14 -9.87 -19.82
CA ASP A 102 49.92 -9.11 -18.62
C ASP A 102 48.58 -8.36 -18.65
N ARG A 103 47.75 -8.55 -19.70
CA ARG A 103 46.41 -7.93 -19.82
C ARG A 103 45.41 -8.58 -18.87
N PRO A 104 44.38 -7.84 -18.44
CA PRO A 104 43.27 -8.38 -17.68
C PRO A 104 42.68 -9.58 -18.38
N ASP A 105 42.50 -10.69 -17.65
CA ASP A 105 41.79 -11.89 -18.08
C ASP A 105 40.31 -11.83 -17.65
N SER A 106 39.51 -12.84 -18.01
CA SER A 106 38.09 -12.93 -17.65
C SER A 106 37.86 -12.85 -16.15
N PHE A 107 38.76 -13.42 -15.35
CA PHE A 107 38.68 -13.35 -13.90
C PHE A 107 38.90 -11.93 -13.38
N THR A 108 39.92 -11.24 -13.86
CA THR A 108 40.19 -9.84 -13.52
C THR A 108 39.00 -8.95 -13.84
N LEU A 109 38.43 -9.12 -15.05
CA LEU A 109 37.28 -8.33 -15.53
C LEU A 109 36.03 -8.59 -14.72
N SER A 110 35.76 -9.85 -14.33
CA SER A 110 34.62 -10.18 -13.48
C SER A 110 34.74 -9.56 -12.07
N VAL A 111 35.95 -9.53 -11.50
CA VAL A 111 36.21 -8.88 -10.21
C VAL A 111 36.04 -7.35 -10.30
N ALA A 112 36.55 -6.73 -11.39
CA ALA A 112 36.37 -5.30 -11.63
C ALA A 112 34.88 -4.95 -11.83
N LEU A 113 34.14 -5.73 -12.63
CA LEU A 113 32.69 -5.55 -12.82
C LEU A 113 31.92 -5.70 -11.51
N LYS A 114 32.29 -6.67 -10.67
CA LYS A 114 31.68 -6.83 -9.35
C LYS A 114 31.91 -5.61 -8.47
N SER A 115 33.12 -5.03 -8.49
CA SER A 115 33.42 -3.80 -7.76
C SER A 115 32.62 -2.61 -8.30
N CYS A 116 32.48 -2.47 -9.63
CA CYS A 116 31.60 -1.48 -10.25
C CYS A 116 30.13 -1.68 -9.81
N THR A 117 29.68 -2.93 -9.72
CA THR A 117 28.33 -3.29 -9.30
C THR A 117 28.01 -2.85 -7.86
N ASP A 118 28.95 -3.06 -6.94
CA ASP A 118 28.74 -2.73 -5.53
C ASP A 118 28.90 -1.23 -5.23
N LEU A 119 29.68 -0.51 -6.06
CA LEU A 119 29.83 0.95 -6.02
C LEU A 119 28.80 1.70 -6.91
N LEU A 120 28.00 0.98 -7.70
CA LEU A 120 27.09 1.54 -8.70
C LEU A 120 27.78 2.41 -9.76
N GLU A 121 29.04 2.11 -10.09
CA GLU A 121 29.86 2.79 -11.08
C GLU A 121 29.51 2.33 -12.51
N PHE A 122 28.37 2.83 -13.02
CA PHE A 122 27.79 2.43 -14.30
C PHE A 122 28.71 2.72 -15.49
N ASP A 123 29.25 3.94 -15.57
CA ASP A 123 30.06 4.39 -16.72
C ASP A 123 31.36 3.59 -16.88
N LEU A 124 32.02 3.26 -15.77
CA LEU A 124 33.19 2.41 -15.80
C LEU A 124 32.84 0.99 -16.23
N GLY A 125 31.74 0.45 -15.70
CA GLY A 125 31.24 -0.86 -16.12
C GLY A 125 30.90 -0.93 -17.60
N LYS A 126 30.28 0.11 -18.16
CA LYS A 126 30.00 0.23 -19.60
C LYS A 126 31.26 0.32 -20.43
N THR A 127 32.27 1.01 -19.94
CA THR A 127 33.59 1.08 -20.60
C THR A 127 34.26 -0.30 -20.65
N ILE A 128 34.21 -1.07 -19.56
CA ILE A 128 34.70 -2.46 -19.50
C ILE A 128 33.95 -3.35 -20.47
N HIS A 129 32.62 -3.21 -20.55
CA HIS A 129 31.79 -3.95 -21.52
C HIS A 129 32.20 -3.62 -22.97
N GLY A 130 32.41 -2.34 -23.30
CA GLY A 130 32.88 -1.93 -24.64
C GLY A 130 34.29 -2.49 -24.98
N PHE A 131 35.17 -2.61 -23.98
CA PHE A 131 36.49 -3.23 -24.15
C PHE A 131 36.36 -4.75 -24.42
N LEU A 132 35.49 -5.44 -23.68
CA LEU A 132 35.22 -6.87 -23.89
C LEU A 132 34.74 -7.16 -25.31
N LYS A 133 33.75 -6.43 -25.83
CA LYS A 133 33.24 -6.61 -27.22
C LYS A 133 34.30 -6.46 -28.30
N LYS A 134 35.33 -5.69 -28.04
CA LYS A 134 36.38 -5.44 -29.04
C LYS A 134 37.51 -6.45 -29.02
N LYS A 135 37.75 -7.17 -27.92
CA LYS A 135 39.05 -7.87 -27.72
C LYS A 135 38.96 -9.28 -27.14
N MET A 136 37.84 -9.75 -26.67
CA MET A 136 37.73 -11.04 -25.99
C MET A 136 36.38 -11.72 -26.26
N ASP A 137 36.37 -13.03 -26.31
CA ASP A 137 35.13 -13.81 -26.24
C ASP A 137 34.56 -13.69 -24.83
N MET A 138 33.29 -13.36 -24.74
CA MET A 138 32.62 -13.22 -23.43
C MET A 138 32.29 -14.60 -22.90
N ASP A 139 33.03 -15.01 -21.86
CA ASP A 139 32.67 -16.21 -21.10
C ASP A 139 31.45 -15.98 -20.20
N MET A 140 30.84 -17.08 -19.72
CA MET A 140 29.62 -16.98 -18.89
C MET A 140 29.82 -16.27 -17.56
N PHE A 141 31.05 -16.29 -16.98
CA PHE A 141 31.34 -15.60 -15.73
C PHE A 141 31.33 -14.07 -15.90
N VAL A 142 31.90 -13.59 -16.99
CA VAL A 142 31.87 -12.17 -17.33
C VAL A 142 30.48 -11.73 -17.72
N GLY A 143 29.75 -12.55 -18.47
CA GLY A 143 28.35 -12.26 -18.83
C GLY A 143 27.44 -12.12 -17.62
N SER A 144 27.59 -13.02 -16.66
CA SER A 144 26.81 -12.93 -15.43
C SER A 144 27.18 -11.69 -14.58
N ALA A 145 28.47 -11.30 -14.54
CA ALA A 145 28.89 -10.10 -13.87
C ALA A 145 28.38 -8.81 -14.55
N LEU A 146 28.29 -8.79 -15.87
CA LEU A 146 27.70 -7.68 -16.64
C LEU A 146 26.19 -7.58 -16.42
N ILE A 147 25.46 -8.70 -16.48
CA ILE A 147 24.02 -8.73 -16.23
C ILE A 147 23.74 -8.24 -14.81
N GLU A 148 24.55 -8.66 -13.83
CA GLU A 148 24.43 -8.21 -12.43
C GLU A 148 24.69 -6.71 -12.27
N LEU A 149 25.67 -6.16 -12.97
CA LEU A 149 25.94 -4.72 -13.01
C LEU A 149 24.72 -3.96 -13.58
N TYR A 150 24.28 -4.32 -14.77
CA TYR A 150 23.14 -3.67 -15.42
C TYR A 150 21.87 -3.78 -14.60
N ARG A 151 21.64 -4.94 -13.97
CA ARG A 151 20.52 -5.17 -13.06
C ARG A 151 20.52 -4.22 -11.87
N LYS A 152 21.66 -4.09 -11.18
CA LYS A 152 21.76 -3.18 -10.01
C LYS A 152 21.70 -1.69 -10.40
N CYS A 153 22.15 -1.35 -11.60
CA CYS A 153 22.03 0.01 -12.14
C CYS A 153 20.67 0.31 -12.79
N GLY A 154 19.71 -0.63 -12.77
CA GLY A 154 18.37 -0.43 -13.32
C GLY A 154 18.28 -0.48 -14.86
N GLN A 155 19.35 -0.88 -15.55
CA GLN A 155 19.44 -0.88 -17.02
C GLN A 155 19.14 -2.28 -17.60
N MET A 156 17.90 -2.73 -17.44
CA MET A 156 17.50 -4.08 -17.82
C MET A 156 17.52 -4.33 -19.33
N ASP A 157 17.34 -3.30 -20.17
CA ASP A 157 17.43 -3.41 -21.63
C ASP A 157 18.86 -3.75 -22.07
N ASP A 158 19.86 -3.19 -21.43
CA ASP A 158 21.26 -3.50 -21.72
C ASP A 158 21.65 -4.89 -21.18
N ALA A 159 21.10 -5.30 -20.02
CA ALA A 159 21.23 -6.67 -19.53
C ALA A 159 20.66 -7.69 -20.52
N ALA A 160 19.48 -7.40 -21.11
CA ALA A 160 18.83 -8.26 -22.09
C ALA A 160 19.66 -8.37 -23.40
N LYS A 161 20.31 -7.29 -23.83
CA LYS A 161 21.25 -7.34 -24.99
C LYS A 161 22.43 -8.23 -24.71
N VAL A 162 23.05 -8.13 -23.52
CA VAL A 162 24.15 -9.01 -23.11
C VAL A 162 23.70 -10.45 -23.07
N PHE A 163 22.51 -10.72 -22.50
CA PHE A 163 21.95 -12.06 -22.43
C PHE A 163 21.71 -12.68 -23.84
N ALA A 164 21.25 -11.87 -24.78
CA ALA A 164 20.99 -12.32 -26.17
C ALA A 164 22.26 -12.67 -26.94
N GLU A 165 23.45 -12.26 -26.52
CA GLU A 165 24.73 -12.63 -27.14
C GLU A 165 25.11 -14.10 -26.86
N TYR A 166 24.46 -14.75 -25.88
CA TYR A 166 24.73 -16.15 -25.56
C TYR A 166 23.77 -17.08 -26.28
N SER A 167 24.29 -17.95 -27.16
CA SER A 167 23.49 -18.93 -27.90
C SER A 167 22.89 -20.04 -27.00
N LYS A 168 23.56 -20.37 -25.90
CA LYS A 168 23.10 -21.37 -24.92
C LYS A 168 23.41 -20.87 -23.51
N PRO A 169 22.58 -19.96 -22.96
CA PRO A 169 22.75 -19.48 -21.60
C PRO A 169 22.55 -20.61 -20.59
N ASP A 170 23.39 -20.64 -19.55
CA ASP A 170 23.23 -21.60 -18.45
C ASP A 170 22.12 -21.16 -17.48
N VAL A 171 21.77 -22.04 -16.52
CA VAL A 171 20.75 -21.76 -15.51
C VAL A 171 21.06 -20.49 -14.71
N PHE A 172 22.35 -20.19 -14.49
CA PHE A 172 22.76 -19.04 -13.72
C PHE A 172 22.47 -17.70 -14.43
N LEU A 173 22.71 -17.63 -15.74
CA LEU A 173 22.37 -16.47 -16.57
C LEU A 173 20.85 -16.26 -16.64
N TRP A 174 20.07 -17.31 -16.81
CA TRP A 174 18.62 -17.27 -16.77
C TRP A 174 18.11 -16.77 -15.41
N THR A 175 18.66 -17.30 -14.30
CA THR A 175 18.32 -16.87 -12.94
C THR A 175 18.60 -15.38 -12.75
N SER A 176 19.76 -14.91 -13.23
CA SER A 176 20.13 -13.49 -13.14
C SER A 176 19.16 -12.59 -13.89
N MET A 177 18.67 -13.02 -15.05
CA MET A 177 17.65 -12.27 -15.82
C MET A 177 16.28 -12.26 -15.12
N VAL A 178 15.78 -13.41 -14.68
CA VAL A 178 14.49 -13.49 -13.96
C VAL A 178 14.52 -12.63 -12.71
N THR A 179 15.57 -12.77 -11.91
CA THR A 179 15.76 -11.98 -10.68
C THR A 179 15.92 -10.48 -10.99
N GLY A 180 16.64 -10.18 -12.10
CA GLY A 180 16.84 -8.80 -12.52
C GLY A 180 15.54 -8.09 -12.86
N PHE A 181 14.73 -8.65 -13.72
CA PHE A 181 13.44 -8.07 -14.07
C PHE A 181 12.49 -7.97 -12.87
N GLU A 182 12.47 -8.99 -12.00
CA GLU A 182 11.64 -9.00 -10.79
C GLU A 182 12.01 -7.83 -9.84
N GLN A 183 13.30 -7.63 -9.58
CA GLN A 183 13.80 -6.60 -8.66
C GLN A 183 13.68 -5.17 -9.22
N ASN A 184 13.76 -5.02 -10.55
CA ASN A 184 13.62 -3.71 -11.21
C ASN A 184 12.15 -3.34 -11.52
N GLY A 185 11.18 -4.03 -10.92
CA GLY A 185 9.78 -3.65 -11.03
C GLY A 185 9.08 -4.09 -12.32
N ASN A 186 9.67 -5.02 -13.08
CA ASN A 186 9.13 -5.58 -14.31
C ASN A 186 8.73 -7.06 -14.15
N PRO A 187 7.73 -7.39 -13.30
CA PRO A 187 7.39 -8.79 -13.00
C PRO A 187 6.83 -9.55 -14.19
N ARG A 188 6.18 -8.89 -15.15
CA ARG A 188 5.68 -9.53 -16.38
C ARG A 188 6.82 -10.06 -17.23
N GLU A 189 7.88 -9.26 -17.43
CA GLU A 189 9.07 -9.65 -18.16
C GLU A 189 9.83 -10.77 -17.43
N ALA A 190 9.91 -10.71 -16.09
CA ALA A 190 10.50 -11.79 -15.30
C ALA A 190 9.80 -13.12 -15.55
N LEU A 191 8.47 -13.16 -15.58
CA LEU A 191 7.68 -14.37 -15.86
C LEU A 191 7.79 -14.82 -17.32
N SER A 192 7.89 -13.89 -18.26
CA SER A 192 8.15 -14.20 -19.68
C SER A 192 9.49 -14.91 -19.85
N VAL A 193 10.55 -14.39 -19.22
CA VAL A 193 11.88 -15.01 -19.24
C VAL A 193 11.88 -16.37 -18.53
N PHE A 194 11.18 -16.49 -17.40
CA PHE A 194 11.01 -17.76 -16.68
C PHE A 194 10.28 -18.82 -17.55
N SER A 195 9.22 -18.43 -18.25
CA SER A 195 8.50 -19.30 -19.15
C SER A 195 9.39 -19.79 -20.32
N ARG A 196 10.18 -18.89 -20.92
CA ARG A 196 11.15 -19.27 -21.96
C ARG A 196 12.18 -20.27 -21.44
N MET A 197 12.74 -20.05 -20.25
CA MET A 197 13.68 -20.97 -19.62
C MET A 197 13.09 -22.37 -19.44
N THR A 198 11.86 -22.46 -18.96
CA THR A 198 11.24 -23.75 -18.59
C THR A 198 10.57 -24.47 -19.75
N VAL A 199 9.91 -23.74 -20.66
CA VAL A 199 9.11 -24.31 -21.74
C VAL A 199 9.92 -24.42 -23.03
N SER A 200 10.66 -23.40 -23.44
CA SER A 200 11.38 -23.37 -24.68
C SER A 200 12.74 -24.07 -24.60
N GLU A 201 13.48 -23.80 -23.50
CA GLU A 201 14.84 -24.36 -23.33
C GLU A 201 14.84 -25.67 -22.51
N HIS A 202 13.70 -26.05 -21.94
CA HIS A 202 13.53 -27.23 -21.07
C HIS A 202 14.52 -27.30 -19.91
N LEU A 203 15.00 -26.14 -19.42
CA LEU A 203 15.91 -26.03 -18.27
C LEU A 203 15.16 -26.14 -16.95
N ASN A 204 15.77 -26.85 -16.00
CA ASN A 204 15.22 -26.93 -14.64
C ASN A 204 15.60 -25.69 -13.85
N PRO A 205 14.62 -24.88 -13.37
CA PRO A 205 14.90 -23.74 -12.53
C PRO A 205 15.47 -24.17 -11.18
N ASP A 206 16.40 -23.40 -10.68
CA ASP A 206 16.95 -23.55 -9.35
C ASP A 206 16.03 -22.88 -8.29
N PRO A 207 16.25 -23.11 -6.98
CA PRO A 207 15.43 -22.49 -5.94
C PRO A 207 15.43 -20.96 -5.96
N VAL A 208 16.51 -20.31 -6.41
CA VAL A 208 16.61 -18.84 -6.48
C VAL A 208 15.73 -18.31 -7.62
N THR A 209 15.76 -18.96 -8.78
CA THR A 209 14.85 -18.65 -9.90
C THR A 209 13.39 -18.77 -9.47
N LEU A 210 13.06 -19.86 -8.73
CA LEU A 210 11.69 -20.08 -8.25
C LEU A 210 11.24 -19.01 -7.26
N VAL A 211 12.10 -18.58 -6.33
CA VAL A 211 11.80 -17.46 -5.41
C VAL A 211 11.46 -16.21 -6.20
N SER A 212 12.27 -15.86 -7.19
CA SER A 212 12.05 -14.67 -8.01
C SER A 212 10.77 -14.79 -8.87
N ALA A 213 10.49 -15.96 -9.44
CA ALA A 213 9.26 -16.20 -10.20
C ALA A 213 8.00 -16.13 -9.32
N VAL A 214 8.03 -16.72 -8.13
CA VAL A 214 6.92 -16.63 -7.15
C VAL A 214 6.74 -15.19 -6.67
N SER A 215 7.83 -14.46 -6.41
CA SER A 215 7.77 -13.04 -6.06
C SER A 215 7.15 -12.19 -7.18
N ALA A 216 7.48 -12.47 -8.43
CA ALA A 216 6.87 -11.82 -9.60
C ALA A 216 5.35 -12.10 -9.69
N CYS A 217 4.92 -13.36 -9.46
CA CYS A 217 3.50 -13.71 -9.37
C CYS A 217 2.81 -12.94 -8.24
N ALA A 218 3.46 -12.81 -7.08
CA ALA A 218 2.93 -12.07 -5.94
C ALA A 218 2.76 -10.57 -6.23
N LYS A 219 3.69 -9.96 -7.00
CA LYS A 219 3.58 -8.55 -7.44
C LYS A 219 2.43 -8.32 -8.43
N LEU A 220 2.13 -9.32 -9.27
CA LEU A 220 1.03 -9.27 -10.24
C LEU A 220 -0.30 -9.79 -9.68
N SER A 221 -0.30 -10.32 -8.46
CA SER A 221 -1.44 -11.03 -7.87
C SER A 221 -1.95 -12.18 -8.74
N ASP A 222 -1.04 -12.85 -9.49
CA ASP A 222 -1.39 -13.98 -10.35
C ASP A 222 -1.41 -15.30 -9.55
N PHE A 223 -2.59 -15.61 -9.04
CA PHE A 223 -2.83 -16.85 -8.29
C PHE A 223 -2.62 -18.11 -9.14
N LYS A 224 -3.07 -18.09 -10.42
CA LYS A 224 -3.06 -19.30 -11.26
C LYS A 224 -1.64 -19.75 -11.56
N LEU A 225 -0.79 -18.83 -12.03
CA LEU A 225 0.59 -19.16 -12.34
C LEU A 225 1.36 -19.48 -11.06
N GLY A 226 1.14 -18.71 -9.97
CA GLY A 226 1.76 -18.96 -8.67
C GLY A 226 1.44 -20.34 -8.12
N SER A 227 0.18 -20.81 -8.21
CA SER A 227 -0.21 -22.17 -7.77
C SER A 227 0.39 -23.26 -8.65
N SER A 228 0.57 -23.02 -9.95
CA SER A 228 1.26 -23.94 -10.85
C SER A 228 2.74 -24.12 -10.47
N ILE A 229 3.42 -23.00 -10.16
CA ILE A 229 4.81 -23.04 -9.67
C ILE A 229 4.89 -23.75 -8.30
N HIS A 230 3.93 -23.52 -7.40
CA HIS A 230 3.85 -24.25 -6.12
C HIS A 230 3.75 -25.77 -6.36
N GLY A 231 2.89 -26.21 -7.28
CA GLY A 231 2.81 -27.62 -7.66
C GLY A 231 4.13 -28.17 -8.23
N PHE A 232 4.90 -27.36 -8.95
CA PHE A 232 6.24 -27.73 -9.39
C PHE A 232 7.23 -27.89 -8.23
N ILE A 233 7.20 -26.95 -7.27
CA ILE A 233 8.03 -26.95 -6.04
C ILE A 233 7.80 -28.24 -5.23
N ILE A 234 6.54 -28.64 -5.05
CA ILE A 234 6.16 -29.87 -4.32
C ILE A 234 6.70 -31.09 -5.06
N ARG A 235 6.50 -31.20 -6.38
CA ARG A 235 6.97 -32.36 -7.16
C ARG A 235 8.49 -32.54 -7.16
N ARG A 236 9.25 -31.46 -6.92
CA ARG A 236 10.72 -31.45 -6.88
C ARG A 236 11.29 -31.50 -5.48
N ASP A 237 10.47 -31.65 -4.47
CA ASP A 237 10.85 -31.68 -3.02
C ASP A 237 11.67 -30.46 -2.57
N PHE A 238 11.32 -29.26 -3.09
CA PHE A 238 11.95 -28.01 -2.67
C PHE A 238 11.26 -27.37 -1.45
N THR A 239 10.29 -28.04 -0.86
CA THR A 239 9.50 -27.57 0.31
C THR A 239 10.33 -27.36 1.57
N ALA A 240 11.52 -27.98 1.66
CA ALA A 240 12.46 -27.77 2.77
C ALA A 240 13.23 -26.43 2.70
N LYS A 241 13.13 -25.68 1.60
CA LYS A 241 13.83 -24.39 1.42
C LYS A 241 13.01 -23.25 2.00
N LEU A 242 13.38 -22.76 3.18
CA LEU A 242 12.66 -21.71 3.92
C LEU A 242 12.36 -20.46 3.10
N ALA A 243 13.35 -19.94 2.36
CA ALA A 243 13.16 -18.75 1.51
C ALA A 243 12.07 -18.96 0.44
N LEU A 244 11.95 -20.17 -0.11
CA LEU A 244 10.95 -20.48 -1.11
C LEU A 244 9.56 -20.59 -0.51
N VAL A 245 9.43 -21.20 0.66
CA VAL A 245 8.16 -21.27 1.40
C VAL A 245 7.70 -19.88 1.83
N ASN A 246 8.61 -19.02 2.30
CA ASN A 246 8.30 -17.64 2.64
C ASN A 246 7.81 -16.84 1.41
N SER A 247 8.38 -17.07 0.21
CA SER A 247 7.88 -16.41 -1.00
C SER A 247 6.49 -16.92 -1.41
N LEU A 248 6.20 -18.22 -1.22
CA LEU A 248 4.85 -18.79 -1.40
C LEU A 248 3.83 -18.22 -0.39
N LEU A 249 4.22 -18.08 0.89
CA LEU A 249 3.38 -17.42 1.88
C LEU A 249 3.02 -15.99 1.45
N ASN A 250 4.02 -15.22 0.99
CA ASN A 250 3.80 -13.85 0.51
C ASN A 250 2.90 -13.82 -0.74
N LEU A 251 3.04 -14.77 -1.67
CA LEU A 251 2.15 -14.91 -2.82
C LEU A 251 0.69 -15.10 -2.38
N TYR A 252 0.44 -16.10 -1.53
CA TYR A 252 -0.92 -16.41 -1.06
C TYR A 252 -1.51 -15.30 -0.18
N ALA A 253 -0.67 -14.62 0.60
CA ALA A 253 -1.07 -13.45 1.37
C ALA A 253 -1.55 -12.30 0.46
N LYS A 254 -0.81 -12.00 -0.63
CA LYS A 254 -1.16 -10.94 -1.58
C LYS A 254 -2.33 -11.27 -2.49
N THR A 255 -2.51 -12.55 -2.82
CA THR A 255 -3.64 -13.00 -3.66
C THR A 255 -4.93 -13.25 -2.86
N GLY A 256 -4.93 -12.99 -1.54
CA GLY A 256 -6.10 -13.19 -0.67
C GLY A 256 -6.43 -14.66 -0.38
N ALA A 257 -5.55 -15.60 -0.74
CA ALA A 257 -5.74 -17.02 -0.49
C ALA A 257 -5.33 -17.43 0.95
N ILE A 258 -5.94 -16.78 1.95
CA ILE A 258 -5.57 -16.86 3.37
C ILE A 258 -5.54 -18.30 3.87
N LYS A 259 -6.53 -19.13 3.48
CA LYS A 259 -6.61 -20.52 3.94
C LYS A 259 -5.39 -21.34 3.50
N ILE A 260 -4.92 -21.13 2.26
CA ILE A 260 -3.74 -21.83 1.73
C ILE A 260 -2.48 -21.34 2.45
N ALA A 261 -2.34 -20.03 2.67
CA ALA A 261 -1.23 -19.46 3.41
C ALA A 261 -1.18 -20.02 4.86
N ALA A 262 -2.34 -20.10 5.53
CA ALA A 262 -2.44 -20.63 6.89
C ALA A 262 -2.01 -22.10 6.96
N ASN A 263 -2.48 -22.96 6.06
CA ASN A 263 -2.10 -24.36 6.00
C ASN A 263 -0.59 -24.51 5.77
N LEU A 264 -0.05 -23.77 4.80
CA LEU A 264 1.38 -23.78 4.50
C LEU A 264 2.22 -23.35 5.72
N PHE A 265 1.78 -22.29 6.42
CA PHE A 265 2.44 -21.82 7.64
C PHE A 265 2.38 -22.86 8.76
N GLN A 266 1.26 -23.56 8.94
CA GLN A 266 1.13 -24.62 9.96
C GLN A 266 2.06 -25.79 9.68
N GLU A 267 2.20 -26.20 8.42
CA GLU A 267 3.08 -27.31 7.99
C GLU A 267 4.58 -27.01 8.10
N MET A 268 4.96 -25.72 8.21
CA MET A 268 6.37 -25.34 8.36
C MET A 268 6.96 -25.85 9.67
N LEU A 269 8.01 -26.67 9.57
CA LEU A 269 8.77 -27.17 10.72
C LEU A 269 9.53 -26.05 11.43
N ASN A 270 10.20 -25.19 10.66
CA ASN A 270 10.96 -24.06 11.16
C ASN A 270 10.31 -22.76 10.65
N LYS A 271 9.97 -21.89 11.57
CA LYS A 271 9.37 -20.58 11.29
C LYS A 271 10.36 -19.48 11.70
N ASP A 272 10.80 -18.69 10.73
CA ASP A 272 11.64 -17.53 10.99
C ASP A 272 10.81 -16.25 11.14
N ILE A 273 11.47 -15.16 11.46
CA ILE A 273 10.84 -13.84 11.60
C ILE A 273 10.07 -13.43 10.32
N ILE A 274 10.53 -13.85 9.13
CA ILE A 274 9.88 -13.50 7.85
C ILE A 274 8.56 -14.28 7.71
N SER A 275 8.55 -15.58 8.07
CA SER A 275 7.32 -16.39 8.07
C SER A 275 6.24 -15.80 8.97
N TRP A 276 6.61 -15.46 10.22
CA TRP A 276 5.71 -14.85 11.18
C TRP A 276 5.20 -13.50 10.72
N SER A 277 6.11 -12.60 10.31
CA SER A 277 5.76 -11.25 9.84
C SER A 277 4.82 -11.29 8.62
N THR A 278 5.06 -12.22 7.69
CA THR A 278 4.23 -12.39 6.49
C THR A 278 2.82 -12.83 6.86
N MET A 279 2.67 -13.74 7.84
CA MET A 279 1.35 -14.21 8.26
C MET A 279 0.59 -13.17 9.09
N VAL A 280 1.26 -12.46 10.00
CA VAL A 280 0.65 -11.33 10.72
C VAL A 280 0.15 -10.28 9.73
N ALA A 281 0.98 -9.91 8.74
CA ALA A 281 0.59 -8.97 7.69
C ALA A 281 -0.55 -9.51 6.80
N CYS A 282 -0.55 -10.81 6.49
CA CYS A 282 -1.62 -11.46 5.73
C CYS A 282 -2.97 -11.27 6.41
N TYR A 283 -3.09 -11.64 7.67
CA TYR A 283 -4.34 -11.51 8.42
C TYR A 283 -4.74 -10.05 8.64
N ALA A 284 -3.78 -9.17 8.98
CA ALA A 284 -4.05 -7.75 9.17
C ALA A 284 -4.60 -7.05 7.91
N ASN A 285 -4.02 -7.38 6.73
CA ASN A 285 -4.43 -6.79 5.46
C ASN A 285 -5.77 -7.32 4.92
N ASN A 286 -6.17 -8.52 5.34
CA ASN A 286 -7.40 -9.17 4.88
C ASN A 286 -8.57 -9.05 5.89
N GLY A 287 -8.52 -8.11 6.83
CA GLY A 287 -9.61 -7.82 7.75
C GLY A 287 -9.76 -8.80 8.91
N ALA A 288 -8.83 -9.75 9.09
CA ALA A 288 -8.82 -10.69 10.20
C ALA A 288 -7.91 -10.19 11.34
N GLY A 289 -8.13 -8.96 11.80
CA GLY A 289 -7.27 -8.28 12.76
C GLY A 289 -7.07 -9.04 14.07
N ASN A 290 -8.12 -9.63 14.63
CA ASN A 290 -8.00 -10.41 15.88
C ASN A 290 -7.04 -11.61 15.73
N ILE A 291 -7.15 -12.36 14.61
CA ILE A 291 -6.25 -13.49 14.34
C ILE A 291 -4.81 -13.01 14.16
N ALA A 292 -4.62 -11.83 13.53
CA ALA A 292 -3.29 -11.24 13.39
C ALA A 292 -2.66 -10.90 14.75
N LEU A 293 -3.44 -10.39 15.70
CA LEU A 293 -2.98 -10.06 17.06
C LEU A 293 -2.69 -11.33 17.88
N ASP A 294 -3.53 -12.34 17.79
CA ASP A 294 -3.28 -13.65 18.43
C ASP A 294 -1.98 -14.26 17.92
N LEU A 295 -1.75 -14.19 16.60
CA LEU A 295 -0.53 -14.70 15.98
C LEU A 295 0.72 -13.89 16.39
N PHE A 296 0.57 -12.58 16.55
CA PHE A 296 1.64 -11.70 17.05
C PHE A 296 2.01 -12.06 18.50
N SER A 297 1.03 -12.32 19.35
CA SER A 297 1.24 -12.78 20.72
C SER A 297 1.94 -14.14 20.74
N GLU A 298 1.48 -15.11 19.94
CA GLU A 298 2.10 -16.44 19.81
C GLU A 298 3.57 -16.34 19.36
N MET A 299 3.89 -15.42 18.42
CA MET A 299 5.26 -15.17 17.98
C MET A 299 6.16 -14.71 19.13
N THR A 300 5.68 -13.75 19.93
CA THR A 300 6.43 -13.22 21.08
C THR A 300 6.57 -14.24 22.20
N ASP A 301 5.54 -15.05 22.49
CA ASP A 301 5.56 -16.12 23.49
C ASP A 301 6.55 -17.24 23.13
N LYS A 302 6.76 -17.48 21.83
CA LYS A 302 7.79 -18.42 21.34
C LYS A 302 9.20 -17.82 21.33
N GLY A 303 9.39 -16.60 21.81
CA GLY A 303 10.67 -15.93 21.88
C GLY A 303 11.20 -15.42 20.52
N VAL A 304 10.36 -15.35 19.49
CA VAL A 304 10.74 -14.74 18.21
C VAL A 304 10.58 -13.23 18.30
N GLU A 305 11.67 -12.50 18.27
CA GLU A 305 11.63 -11.03 18.38
C GLU A 305 10.99 -10.39 17.14
N PRO A 306 9.95 -9.57 17.29
CA PRO A 306 9.35 -8.85 16.17
C PRO A 306 10.30 -7.76 15.63
N ASN A 307 10.29 -7.55 14.33
CA ASN A 307 10.95 -6.44 13.66
C ASN A 307 9.95 -5.29 13.40
N SER A 308 10.45 -4.15 12.86
CA SER A 308 9.61 -2.98 12.55
C SER A 308 8.44 -3.33 11.62
N VAL A 309 8.64 -4.20 10.64
CA VAL A 309 7.58 -4.64 9.70
C VAL A 309 6.47 -5.41 10.41
N THR A 310 6.85 -6.30 11.36
CA THR A 310 5.87 -7.04 12.17
C THR A 310 5.07 -6.09 13.06
N VAL A 311 5.75 -5.14 13.70
CA VAL A 311 5.13 -4.12 14.56
C VAL A 311 4.14 -3.27 13.76
N VAL A 312 4.51 -2.79 12.57
CA VAL A 312 3.61 -2.04 11.67
C VAL A 312 2.37 -2.86 11.32
N SER A 313 2.54 -4.16 11.04
CA SER A 313 1.41 -5.04 10.71
C SER A 313 0.47 -5.28 11.89
N ALA A 314 1.04 -5.47 13.09
CA ALA A 314 0.28 -5.62 14.33
C ALA A 314 -0.47 -4.32 14.72
N LEU A 315 0.16 -3.16 14.56
CA LEU A 315 -0.51 -1.85 14.77
C LEU A 315 -1.66 -1.64 13.79
N ARG A 316 -1.50 -2.07 12.51
CA ARG A 316 -2.59 -2.05 11.53
C ARG A 316 -3.75 -2.97 11.93
N ALA A 317 -3.45 -4.13 12.51
CA ALA A 317 -4.47 -5.02 13.06
C ALA A 317 -5.21 -4.37 14.25
N CYS A 318 -4.50 -3.72 15.17
CA CYS A 318 -5.13 -2.93 16.25
C CYS A 318 -6.03 -1.82 15.69
N ALA A 319 -5.58 -1.13 14.67
CA ALA A 319 -6.34 -0.08 14.01
C ALA A 319 -7.65 -0.61 13.38
N SER A 320 -7.61 -1.79 12.76
CA SER A 320 -8.79 -2.40 12.12
C SER A 320 -9.79 -2.97 13.13
N THR A 321 -9.34 -3.36 14.32
CA THR A 321 -10.18 -3.89 15.41
C THR A 321 -10.53 -2.85 16.46
N SER A 322 -10.03 -1.62 16.32
CA SER A 322 -10.15 -0.54 17.32
C SER A 322 -9.70 -0.96 18.72
N ASN A 323 -8.71 -1.83 18.82
CA ASN A 323 -8.20 -2.37 20.08
C ASN A 323 -7.06 -1.48 20.62
N LEU A 324 -7.43 -0.48 21.41
CA LEU A 324 -6.48 0.47 22.00
C LEU A 324 -5.55 -0.18 23.03
N GLU A 325 -6.04 -1.15 23.82
CA GLU A 325 -5.26 -1.76 24.90
C GLU A 325 -4.05 -2.52 24.36
N VAL A 326 -4.26 -3.40 23.36
CA VAL A 326 -3.18 -4.11 22.67
C VAL A 326 -2.28 -3.12 21.93
N GLY A 327 -2.86 -2.07 21.33
CA GLY A 327 -2.11 -0.99 20.68
C GLY A 327 -1.12 -0.29 21.61
N LEU A 328 -1.50 -0.03 22.86
CA LEU A 328 -0.61 0.53 23.90
C LEU A 328 0.53 -0.42 24.29
N GLN A 329 0.25 -1.73 24.36
CA GLN A 329 1.28 -2.73 24.64
C GLN A 329 2.31 -2.80 23.51
N ILE A 330 1.85 -2.79 22.25
CA ILE A 330 2.73 -2.78 21.07
C ILE A 330 3.52 -1.48 20.99
N HIS A 331 2.90 -0.33 21.32
CA HIS A 331 3.62 0.94 21.39
C HIS A 331 4.75 0.90 22.41
N LYS A 332 4.50 0.37 23.63
CA LYS A 332 5.54 0.19 24.64
C LYS A 332 6.69 -0.69 24.12
N LEU A 333 6.37 -1.80 23.47
CA LEU A 333 7.37 -2.67 22.84
C LEU A 333 8.19 -1.93 21.77
N ALA A 334 7.54 -1.07 20.98
CA ALA A 334 8.21 -0.25 19.96
C ALA A 334 9.18 0.76 20.59
N VAL A 335 8.82 1.36 21.75
CA VAL A 335 9.70 2.23 22.52
C VAL A 335 10.90 1.44 23.09
N ASP A 336 10.64 0.30 23.73
CA ASP A 336 11.68 -0.54 24.34
C ASP A 336 12.73 -1.06 23.32
N LYS A 337 12.34 -1.13 22.04
CA LYS A 337 13.21 -1.57 20.93
C LYS A 337 13.72 -0.44 20.03
N ASP A 338 13.54 0.82 20.43
CA ASP A 338 13.91 2.03 19.65
C ASP A 338 13.26 2.10 18.25
N PHE A 339 12.16 1.39 18.00
CA PHE A 339 11.45 1.44 16.72
C PHE A 339 10.64 2.72 16.53
N GLU A 340 10.43 3.54 17.56
CA GLU A 340 9.80 4.85 17.43
C GLU A 340 10.56 5.81 16.51
N LEU A 341 11.85 5.60 16.29
CA LEU A 341 12.67 6.39 15.37
C LEU A 341 12.41 6.03 13.89
N ASP A 342 11.79 4.87 13.64
CA ASP A 342 11.37 4.47 12.30
C ASP A 342 10.08 5.20 11.91
N VAL A 343 10.16 5.98 10.82
CA VAL A 343 9.02 6.76 10.29
C VAL A 343 7.80 5.87 9.99
N SER A 344 8.03 4.64 9.51
CA SER A 344 6.95 3.69 9.18
C SER A 344 6.21 3.24 10.44
N VAL A 345 6.92 2.98 11.55
CA VAL A 345 6.33 2.58 12.84
C VAL A 345 5.57 3.75 13.45
N SER A 346 6.19 4.94 13.48
CA SER A 346 5.54 6.15 14.00
C SER A 346 4.27 6.49 13.21
N THR A 347 4.29 6.35 11.88
CA THR A 347 3.11 6.57 11.04
C THR A 347 2.00 5.54 11.33
N ALA A 348 2.38 4.26 11.53
CA ALA A 348 1.42 3.22 11.91
C ALA A 348 0.83 3.43 13.30
N LEU A 349 1.61 3.95 14.26
CA LEU A 349 1.13 4.35 15.59
C LEU A 349 0.12 5.50 15.49
N ILE A 350 0.38 6.52 14.67
CA ILE A 350 -0.54 7.62 14.43
C ILE A 350 -1.87 7.08 13.86
N ASP A 351 -1.83 6.24 12.81
CA ASP A 351 -3.04 5.65 12.22
C ASP A 351 -3.82 4.80 13.24
N MET A 352 -3.11 3.99 14.04
CA MET A 352 -3.71 3.16 15.10
C MET A 352 -4.42 4.03 16.15
N TYR A 353 -3.74 5.06 16.68
CA TYR A 353 -4.35 5.92 17.69
C TYR A 353 -5.54 6.70 17.15
N MET A 354 -5.48 7.20 15.92
CA MET A 354 -6.60 7.86 15.27
C MET A 354 -7.82 6.94 15.14
N LYS A 355 -7.62 5.72 14.64
CA LYS A 355 -8.71 4.73 14.49
C LYS A 355 -9.26 4.20 15.82
N CYS A 356 -8.45 4.27 16.89
CA CYS A 356 -8.88 3.98 18.26
C CYS A 356 -9.47 5.21 18.99
N TYR A 357 -9.81 6.29 18.28
CA TYR A 357 -10.39 7.52 18.84
C TYR A 357 -9.52 8.18 19.94
N SER A 358 -8.20 8.12 19.79
CA SER A 358 -7.22 8.72 20.72
C SER A 358 -6.31 9.75 20.02
N PRO A 359 -6.85 10.88 19.53
CA PRO A 359 -6.11 11.85 18.72
C PRO A 359 -4.99 12.55 19.48
N GLU A 360 -5.09 12.67 20.80
CA GLU A 360 -4.05 13.29 21.64
C GLU A 360 -2.74 12.51 21.58
N ASN A 361 -2.81 11.17 21.70
CA ASN A 361 -1.65 10.31 21.60
C ASN A 361 -1.02 10.34 20.19
N ALA A 362 -1.86 10.32 19.15
CA ALA A 362 -1.39 10.45 17.77
C ALA A 362 -0.62 11.77 17.55
N THR A 363 -1.17 12.88 18.04
CA THR A 363 -0.55 14.20 17.93
C THR A 363 0.76 14.28 18.71
N ASN A 364 0.83 13.66 19.89
CA ASN A 364 2.06 13.62 20.69
C ASN A 364 3.19 12.87 19.96
N ILE A 365 2.88 11.73 19.35
CA ILE A 365 3.87 11.00 18.51
C ILE A 365 4.30 11.88 17.35
N PHE A 366 3.36 12.45 16.60
CA PHE A 366 3.66 13.32 15.48
C PHE A 366 4.57 14.50 15.85
N LYS A 367 4.35 15.14 17.01
CA LYS A 367 5.20 16.25 17.51
C LYS A 367 6.62 15.79 17.82
N ARG A 368 6.78 14.57 18.37
CA ARG A 368 8.10 14.00 18.73
C ARG A 368 8.92 13.52 17.54
N MET A 369 8.29 13.22 16.41
CA MET A 369 8.99 12.73 15.21
C MET A 369 10.03 13.75 14.71
N PRO A 370 11.30 13.35 14.57
CA PRO A 370 12.36 14.24 14.09
C PRO A 370 12.21 14.59 12.60
N LYS A 371 11.71 13.64 11.82
CA LYS A 371 11.46 13.81 10.38
C LYS A 371 10.03 13.41 10.06
N LYS A 372 9.32 14.30 9.39
CA LYS A 372 7.93 14.11 8.97
C LYS A 372 7.90 14.04 7.44
N ASP A 373 7.48 12.91 6.90
CA ASP A 373 7.27 12.73 5.47
C ASP A 373 5.81 13.01 5.07
N VAL A 374 5.54 13.01 3.78
CA VAL A 374 4.19 13.25 3.24
C VAL A 374 3.18 12.23 3.76
N VAL A 375 3.61 10.96 3.93
CA VAL A 375 2.75 9.86 4.40
C VAL A 375 2.30 10.09 5.85
N THR A 376 3.21 10.56 6.70
CA THR A 376 2.92 10.88 8.12
C THR A 376 1.93 12.04 8.23
N TRP A 377 2.12 13.09 7.43
CA TRP A 377 1.17 14.20 7.36
C TRP A 377 -0.21 13.72 6.87
N ALA A 378 -0.25 12.92 5.79
CA ALA A 378 -1.49 12.38 5.26
C ALA A 378 -2.23 11.47 6.24
N ALA A 379 -1.51 10.67 7.05
CA ALA A 379 -2.09 9.84 8.10
C ALA A 379 -2.78 10.70 9.17
N LEU A 380 -2.14 11.78 9.63
CA LEU A 380 -2.70 12.68 10.62
C LEU A 380 -3.93 13.43 10.07
N ILE A 381 -3.85 13.96 8.85
CA ILE A 381 -4.95 14.64 8.16
C ILE A 381 -6.15 13.71 8.01
N SER A 382 -5.92 12.49 7.49
CA SER A 382 -6.97 11.47 7.31
C SER A 382 -7.58 11.04 8.65
N GLY A 383 -6.75 10.89 9.69
CA GLY A 383 -7.19 10.50 11.02
C GLY A 383 -8.16 11.52 11.63
N TYR A 384 -7.80 12.80 11.61
CA TYR A 384 -8.70 13.87 12.10
C TYR A 384 -10.01 13.94 11.29
N ALA A 385 -9.94 13.78 9.97
CA ALA A 385 -11.14 13.75 9.14
C ALA A 385 -12.07 12.59 9.53
N GLN A 386 -11.53 11.38 9.72
CA GLN A 386 -12.30 10.18 10.10
C GLN A 386 -12.99 10.30 11.49
N ILE A 387 -12.39 11.04 12.41
CA ILE A 387 -12.97 11.29 13.75
C ILE A 387 -14.04 12.40 13.69
N GLY A 388 -14.26 13.04 12.53
CA GLY A 388 -15.19 14.17 12.39
C GLY A 388 -14.60 15.52 12.80
N MET A 389 -13.29 15.62 12.98
CA MET A 389 -12.59 16.86 13.33
C MET A 389 -11.99 17.53 12.07
N ALA A 390 -12.82 17.75 11.06
CA ALA A 390 -12.41 18.24 9.74
C ALA A 390 -11.67 19.60 9.80
N HIS A 391 -12.04 20.48 10.74
CA HIS A 391 -11.36 21.77 10.95
C HIS A 391 -9.90 21.59 11.38
N ILE A 392 -9.61 20.64 12.29
CA ILE A 392 -8.23 20.35 12.71
C ILE A 392 -7.46 19.70 11.56
N SER A 393 -8.12 18.85 10.74
CA SER A 393 -7.53 18.28 9.54
C SER A 393 -7.03 19.37 8.58
N MET A 394 -7.81 20.47 8.40
CA MET A 394 -7.41 21.63 7.61
C MET A 394 -6.23 22.39 8.24
N GLU A 395 -6.24 22.62 9.55
CA GLU A 395 -5.09 23.24 10.23
C GLU A 395 -3.80 22.44 10.06
N VAL A 396 -3.88 21.13 10.20
CA VAL A 396 -2.73 20.23 9.99
C VAL A 396 -2.23 20.31 8.56
N PHE A 397 -3.12 20.41 7.57
CA PHE A 397 -2.75 20.58 6.17
C PHE A 397 -2.06 21.93 5.91
N CYS A 398 -2.59 23.03 6.46
CA CYS A 398 -1.94 24.34 6.39
C CYS A 398 -0.55 24.32 7.04
N ASN A 399 -0.38 23.61 8.15
CA ASN A 399 0.91 23.42 8.80
C ASN A 399 1.87 22.61 7.92
N MET A 400 1.40 21.56 7.22
CA MET A 400 2.19 20.81 6.24
C MET A 400 2.76 21.73 5.15
N LEU A 401 1.93 22.60 4.58
CA LEU A 401 2.34 23.55 3.55
C LEU A 401 3.34 24.59 4.09
N SER A 402 3.11 25.12 5.30
CA SER A 402 4.00 26.10 5.94
C SER A 402 5.39 25.51 6.27
N HIS A 403 5.49 24.21 6.50
CA HIS A 403 6.77 23.49 6.66
C HIS A 403 7.46 23.20 5.32
N GLY A 404 6.92 23.64 4.20
CA GLY A 404 7.48 23.44 2.86
C GLY A 404 7.33 22.01 2.33
N THR A 405 6.54 21.16 2.98
CA THR A 405 6.27 19.80 2.51
C THR A 405 5.22 19.85 1.40
N ARG A 406 5.60 19.42 0.19
CA ARG A 406 4.67 19.37 -0.95
C ARG A 406 3.71 18.20 -0.78
N PRO A 407 2.39 18.41 -0.84
CA PRO A 407 1.42 17.33 -0.79
C PRO A 407 1.53 16.46 -2.06
N ASP A 408 1.33 15.17 -1.90
CA ASP A 408 1.12 14.22 -3.00
C ASP A 408 -0.38 14.09 -3.34
N ALA A 409 -0.69 13.32 -4.36
CA ALA A 409 -2.07 13.09 -4.78
C ALA A 409 -2.93 12.48 -3.64
N VAL A 410 -2.33 11.63 -2.81
CA VAL A 410 -3.05 10.98 -1.68
C VAL A 410 -3.42 12.00 -0.61
N ALA A 411 -2.47 12.86 -0.22
CA ALA A 411 -2.71 13.92 0.76
C ALA A 411 -3.78 14.89 0.27
N ILE A 412 -3.76 15.25 -1.03
CA ILE A 412 -4.78 16.11 -1.65
C ILE A 412 -6.16 15.45 -1.60
N VAL A 413 -6.31 14.19 -2.00
CA VAL A 413 -7.60 13.47 -1.92
C VAL A 413 -8.13 13.45 -0.48
N LYS A 414 -7.26 13.22 0.50
CA LYS A 414 -7.66 13.18 1.92
C LYS A 414 -8.15 14.53 2.43
N ILE A 415 -7.49 15.63 2.05
CA ILE A 415 -7.92 16.95 2.49
C ILE A 415 -9.18 17.42 1.75
N LEU A 416 -9.37 17.08 0.47
CA LEU A 416 -10.60 17.34 -0.26
C LEU A 416 -11.79 16.62 0.42
N ALA A 417 -11.62 15.35 0.80
CA ALA A 417 -12.64 14.60 1.54
C ALA A 417 -12.95 15.26 2.90
N ALA A 418 -11.93 15.67 3.67
CA ALA A 418 -12.13 16.38 4.94
C ALA A 418 -12.87 17.73 4.74
N SER A 419 -12.48 18.50 3.73
CA SER A 419 -13.12 19.78 3.41
C SER A 419 -14.58 19.60 2.95
N SER A 420 -14.91 18.49 2.31
CA SER A 420 -16.28 18.20 1.90
C SER A 420 -17.24 18.04 3.09
N ASP A 421 -16.75 17.60 4.24
CA ASP A 421 -17.55 17.48 5.46
C ASP A 421 -17.81 18.84 6.13
N LEU A 422 -16.96 19.84 5.84
CA LEU A 422 -17.17 21.22 6.31
C LEU A 422 -18.17 21.99 5.44
N GLY A 423 -18.30 21.65 4.16
CA GLY A 423 -19.24 22.26 3.23
C GLY A 423 -18.96 23.75 2.93
N ILE A 424 -17.71 24.22 3.06
CA ILE A 424 -17.32 25.62 2.87
C ILE A 424 -16.82 25.83 1.47
N LEU A 425 -17.60 26.56 0.64
CA LEU A 425 -17.31 26.75 -0.77
C LEU A 425 -15.99 27.50 -1.04
N GLN A 426 -15.68 28.51 -0.24
CA GLN A 426 -14.43 29.27 -0.38
C GLN A 426 -13.19 28.41 -0.15
N GLN A 427 -13.24 27.48 0.82
CA GLN A 427 -12.16 26.51 1.03
C GLN A 427 -12.03 25.55 -0.16
N ALA A 428 -13.15 25.13 -0.75
CA ALA A 428 -13.16 24.31 -1.95
C ALA A 428 -12.44 25.00 -3.11
N ASP A 429 -12.70 26.31 -3.33
CA ASP A 429 -12.03 27.10 -4.36
C ASP A 429 -10.52 27.24 -4.11
N CYS A 430 -10.13 27.46 -2.85
CA CYS A 430 -8.70 27.51 -2.47
C CYS A 430 -7.99 26.18 -2.73
N LEU A 431 -8.60 25.06 -2.36
CA LEU A 431 -8.05 23.72 -2.60
C LEU A 431 -7.99 23.39 -4.09
N HIS A 432 -9.02 23.75 -4.86
CA HIS A 432 -9.01 23.58 -6.31
C HIS A 432 -7.89 24.42 -6.95
N GLY A 433 -7.71 25.67 -6.52
CA GLY A 433 -6.58 26.50 -6.95
C GLY A 433 -5.21 25.88 -6.62
N LEU A 434 -5.09 25.18 -5.48
CA LEU A 434 -3.88 24.43 -5.12
C LEU A 434 -3.66 23.24 -6.05
N VAL A 435 -4.72 22.47 -6.38
CA VAL A 435 -4.67 21.34 -7.33
C VAL A 435 -4.13 21.81 -8.68
N LEU A 436 -4.64 22.93 -9.21
CA LEU A 436 -4.17 23.52 -10.46
C LEU A 436 -2.69 23.96 -10.39
N LYS A 437 -2.29 24.61 -9.29
CA LYS A 437 -0.88 25.04 -9.08
C LYS A 437 0.11 23.89 -8.94
N THR A 438 -0.33 22.76 -8.44
CA THR A 438 0.52 21.59 -8.21
C THR A 438 0.55 20.64 -9.41
N GLY A 439 -0.28 20.88 -10.45
CA GLY A 439 -0.33 20.08 -11.68
C GLY A 439 -1.03 18.71 -11.50
N PHE A 440 -1.94 18.61 -10.54
CA PHE A 440 -2.74 17.40 -10.31
C PHE A 440 -4.12 17.43 -10.96
N ASP A 441 -4.40 18.43 -11.78
CA ASP A 441 -5.67 18.60 -12.49
C ASP A 441 -6.04 17.47 -13.44
N SER A 442 -5.03 16.76 -13.98
CA SER A 442 -5.23 15.56 -14.81
C SER A 442 -5.45 14.27 -14.02
N ASN A 443 -5.35 14.30 -12.69
CA ASN A 443 -5.54 13.11 -11.86
C ASN A 443 -7.03 12.80 -11.65
N VAL A 444 -7.48 11.68 -12.17
CA VAL A 444 -8.91 11.27 -12.14
C VAL A 444 -9.48 11.16 -10.72
N PHE A 445 -8.69 10.65 -9.74
CA PHE A 445 -9.13 10.52 -8.35
C PHE A 445 -9.31 11.90 -7.69
N ILE A 446 -8.45 12.86 -8.00
CA ILE A 446 -8.57 14.22 -7.50
C ILE A 446 -9.76 14.94 -8.16
N GLY A 447 -9.97 14.74 -9.46
CA GLY A 447 -11.13 15.24 -10.17
C GLY A 447 -12.44 14.75 -9.56
N ALA A 448 -12.55 13.44 -9.31
CA ALA A 448 -13.72 12.86 -8.64
C ALA A 448 -13.94 13.41 -7.22
N SER A 449 -12.86 13.61 -6.44
CA SER A 449 -12.93 14.21 -5.10
C SER A 449 -13.34 15.68 -5.13
N LEU A 450 -12.94 16.45 -6.16
CA LEU A 450 -13.39 17.84 -6.37
C LEU A 450 -14.88 17.89 -6.74
N ILE A 451 -15.37 16.97 -7.56
CA ILE A 451 -16.80 16.86 -7.89
C ILE A 451 -17.61 16.63 -6.60
N GLU A 452 -17.18 15.68 -5.75
CA GLU A 452 -17.83 15.40 -4.47
C GLU A 452 -17.79 16.63 -3.54
N LEU A 453 -16.64 17.30 -3.45
CA LEU A 453 -16.45 18.50 -2.63
C LEU A 453 -17.42 19.60 -3.03
N TYR A 454 -17.45 19.97 -4.31
CA TYR A 454 -18.35 21.02 -4.81
C TYR A 454 -19.83 20.63 -4.64
N ALA A 455 -20.18 19.35 -4.86
CA ALA A 455 -21.53 18.86 -4.62
C ALA A 455 -21.96 19.05 -3.16
N LYS A 456 -21.12 18.68 -2.20
CA LYS A 456 -21.39 18.85 -0.76
C LYS A 456 -21.38 20.33 -0.33
N CYS A 457 -20.60 21.18 -1.01
CA CYS A 457 -20.63 22.64 -0.80
C CYS A 457 -21.85 23.34 -1.45
N GLY A 458 -22.74 22.59 -2.11
CA GLY A 458 -23.96 23.15 -2.73
C GLY A 458 -23.76 23.66 -4.15
N SER A 459 -22.57 23.60 -4.74
CA SER A 459 -22.28 24.10 -6.08
C SER A 459 -22.22 22.97 -7.13
N ILE A 460 -23.40 22.53 -7.58
CA ILE A 460 -23.49 21.57 -8.70
C ILE A 460 -22.90 22.13 -10.01
N TYR A 461 -22.94 23.45 -10.19
CA TYR A 461 -22.37 24.11 -11.35
C TYR A 461 -20.85 23.92 -11.45
N ASP A 462 -20.11 24.11 -10.35
CA ASP A 462 -18.68 23.94 -10.34
C ASP A 462 -18.28 22.47 -10.37
N ALA A 463 -19.06 21.57 -9.72
CA ALA A 463 -18.91 20.12 -9.87
C ALA A 463 -18.99 19.69 -11.35
N ASN A 464 -19.98 20.20 -12.10
CA ASN A 464 -20.15 19.93 -13.52
C ASN A 464 -19.01 20.51 -14.37
N LYS A 465 -18.50 21.71 -14.04
CA LYS A 465 -17.32 22.26 -14.72
C LYS A 465 -16.09 21.37 -14.57
N VAL A 466 -15.81 20.90 -13.34
CA VAL A 466 -14.70 19.97 -13.09
C VAL A 466 -14.86 18.72 -13.94
N PHE A 467 -16.05 18.10 -13.94
CA PHE A 467 -16.32 16.92 -14.76
C PHE A 467 -16.09 17.16 -16.25
N ASN A 468 -16.53 18.31 -16.78
CA ASN A 468 -16.39 18.62 -18.21
C ASN A 468 -14.95 18.89 -18.65
N VAL A 469 -14.09 19.39 -17.75
CA VAL A 469 -12.67 19.65 -18.03
C VAL A 469 -11.82 18.38 -17.92
N MET A 470 -12.28 17.34 -17.20
CA MET A 470 -11.56 16.08 -17.11
C MET A 470 -11.39 15.42 -18.48
N ILE A 471 -10.13 15.11 -18.83
CA ILE A 471 -9.76 14.44 -20.09
C ILE A 471 -10.16 12.97 -20.02
N ASP A 472 -9.75 12.29 -18.95
CA ASP A 472 -10.07 10.89 -18.69
C ASP A 472 -11.16 10.82 -17.63
N ARG A 473 -12.22 10.08 -17.95
CA ARG A 473 -13.38 9.88 -17.06
C ARG A 473 -13.55 8.38 -16.80
N ASP A 474 -13.13 7.96 -15.64
CA ASP A 474 -13.31 6.57 -15.20
C ASP A 474 -14.70 6.36 -14.55
N VAL A 475 -14.95 5.12 -14.13
CA VAL A 475 -16.20 4.77 -13.43
C VAL A 475 -16.42 5.58 -12.14
N VAL A 476 -15.34 6.04 -11.48
CA VAL A 476 -15.44 6.82 -10.25
C VAL A 476 -15.93 8.23 -10.56
N ALA A 477 -15.33 8.89 -11.57
CA ALA A 477 -15.74 10.23 -12.01
C ALA A 477 -17.22 10.27 -12.45
N TRP A 478 -17.66 9.28 -13.25
CA TRP A 478 -19.07 9.15 -13.66
C TRP A 478 -19.98 8.93 -12.46
N SER A 479 -19.63 8.04 -11.54
CA SER A 479 -20.42 7.78 -10.33
C SER A 479 -20.51 9.00 -9.42
N SER A 480 -19.42 9.80 -9.32
CA SER A 480 -19.39 11.01 -8.50
C SER A 480 -20.30 12.11 -9.06
N ILE A 481 -20.33 12.34 -10.38
CA ILE A 481 -21.23 13.36 -10.96
C ILE A 481 -22.68 12.92 -10.87
N ILE A 482 -23.00 11.64 -11.08
CA ILE A 482 -24.35 11.10 -10.91
C ILE A 482 -24.81 11.27 -9.46
N ALA A 483 -23.96 10.95 -8.50
CA ALA A 483 -24.23 11.14 -7.07
C ALA A 483 -24.43 12.62 -6.72
N ALA A 484 -23.61 13.53 -7.32
CA ALA A 484 -23.71 14.97 -7.12
C ALA A 484 -25.10 15.50 -7.52
N TYR A 485 -25.58 15.15 -8.71
CA TYR A 485 -26.93 15.53 -9.16
C TYR A 485 -28.02 14.91 -8.28
N GLY A 486 -27.83 13.66 -7.86
CA GLY A 486 -28.73 12.98 -6.92
C GLY A 486 -28.81 13.67 -5.55
N LEU A 487 -27.68 14.12 -5.00
CA LEU A 487 -27.62 14.87 -3.75
C LEU A 487 -28.43 16.18 -3.82
N HIS A 488 -28.42 16.82 -4.99
CA HIS A 488 -29.18 18.05 -5.25
C HIS A 488 -30.64 17.83 -5.67
N GLY A 489 -31.13 16.57 -5.60
CA GLY A 489 -32.52 16.23 -5.96
C GLY A 489 -32.81 16.30 -7.47
N GLN A 490 -31.79 16.44 -8.31
CA GLN A 490 -31.93 16.55 -9.76
C GLN A 490 -31.80 15.15 -10.41
N GLY A 491 -32.75 14.27 -10.08
CA GLY A 491 -32.72 12.86 -10.52
C GLY A 491 -32.78 12.67 -12.03
N GLU A 492 -33.52 13.52 -12.75
CA GLU A 492 -33.59 13.45 -14.21
C GLU A 492 -32.23 13.77 -14.87
N GLU A 493 -31.49 14.74 -14.34
CA GLU A 493 -30.15 15.03 -14.83
C GLU A 493 -29.17 13.88 -14.49
N ALA A 494 -29.28 13.31 -13.30
CA ALA A 494 -28.50 12.13 -12.93
C ALA A 494 -28.74 10.96 -13.92
N LEU A 495 -29.99 10.72 -14.33
CA LEU A 495 -30.35 9.73 -15.34
C LEU A 495 -29.77 10.05 -16.72
N LYS A 496 -29.70 11.34 -17.11
CA LYS A 496 -29.03 11.75 -18.37
C LYS A 496 -27.55 11.40 -18.34
N PHE A 497 -26.85 11.72 -17.24
CA PHE A 497 -25.43 11.37 -17.10
C PHE A 497 -25.21 9.85 -17.07
N PHE A 498 -26.09 9.09 -16.42
CA PHE A 498 -26.02 7.64 -16.46
C PHE A 498 -26.19 7.09 -17.89
N ASN A 499 -27.19 7.57 -18.62
CA ASN A 499 -27.40 7.17 -20.01
C ASN A 499 -26.23 7.59 -20.92
N GLN A 500 -25.63 8.76 -20.69
CA GLN A 500 -24.43 9.21 -21.41
C GLN A 500 -23.23 8.29 -21.10
N MET A 501 -23.02 7.88 -19.85
CA MET A 501 -22.00 6.92 -19.48
C MET A 501 -22.18 5.60 -20.23
N VAL A 502 -23.41 5.08 -20.31
CA VAL A 502 -23.70 3.79 -20.94
C VAL A 502 -23.57 3.85 -22.47
N ASN A 503 -24.04 4.93 -23.10
CA ASN A 503 -24.15 5.01 -24.56
C ASN A 503 -22.91 5.62 -25.23
N ASP A 504 -22.26 6.61 -24.58
CA ASP A 504 -21.24 7.45 -25.21
C ASP A 504 -19.83 7.15 -24.68
N SER A 505 -19.67 6.25 -23.69
CA SER A 505 -18.37 5.91 -23.14
C SER A 505 -18.12 4.40 -23.13
N ASP A 506 -16.84 4.00 -23.16
CA ASP A 506 -16.41 2.59 -23.01
C ASP A 506 -16.43 2.13 -21.53
N VAL A 507 -16.92 2.97 -20.62
CA VAL A 507 -16.89 2.73 -19.17
C VAL A 507 -18.14 1.97 -18.74
N ARG A 508 -17.96 0.77 -18.19
CA ARG A 508 -19.06 -0.05 -17.67
C ARG A 508 -19.48 0.40 -16.26
N PRO A 509 -20.79 0.62 -16.01
CA PRO A 509 -21.32 0.83 -14.67
C PRO A 509 -20.97 -0.33 -13.71
N ASN A 510 -20.69 0.01 -12.46
CA ASN A 510 -20.44 -0.94 -11.38
C ASN A 510 -21.49 -0.79 -10.24
N ASN A 511 -21.33 -1.56 -9.16
CA ASN A 511 -22.23 -1.48 -8.00
C ASN A 511 -22.36 -0.05 -7.44
N ILE A 512 -21.25 0.72 -7.40
CA ILE A 512 -21.27 2.11 -6.88
C ILE A 512 -22.07 3.02 -7.82
N THR A 513 -21.92 2.85 -9.13
CA THR A 513 -22.70 3.62 -10.12
C THR A 513 -24.21 3.37 -9.95
N PHE A 514 -24.60 2.10 -9.78
CA PHE A 514 -26.01 1.78 -9.54
C PHE A 514 -26.50 2.29 -8.18
N LEU A 515 -25.65 2.26 -7.16
CA LEU A 515 -25.98 2.86 -5.86
C LEU A 515 -26.25 4.37 -6.00
N SER A 516 -25.39 5.08 -6.74
CA SER A 516 -25.52 6.53 -6.98
C SER A 516 -26.82 6.87 -7.73
N ILE A 517 -27.15 6.14 -8.81
CA ILE A 517 -28.34 6.42 -9.60
C ILE A 517 -29.63 6.03 -8.87
N LEU A 518 -29.65 4.92 -8.14
CA LEU A 518 -30.78 4.52 -7.30
C LEU A 518 -31.04 5.55 -6.20
N SER A 519 -29.98 6.06 -5.56
CA SER A 519 -30.08 7.14 -4.57
C SER A 519 -30.63 8.42 -5.20
N ALA A 520 -30.20 8.78 -6.40
CA ALA A 520 -30.74 9.92 -7.13
C ALA A 520 -32.23 9.77 -7.44
N CYS A 521 -32.67 8.59 -7.87
CA CYS A 521 -34.08 8.27 -8.09
C CYS A 521 -34.88 8.36 -6.78
N SER A 522 -34.34 7.83 -5.66
CA SER A 522 -35.01 7.91 -4.35
C SER A 522 -35.19 9.36 -3.87
N HIS A 523 -34.17 10.20 -3.97
CA HIS A 523 -34.27 11.60 -3.56
C HIS A 523 -35.20 12.42 -4.44
N ALA A 524 -35.30 12.12 -5.72
CA ALA A 524 -36.18 12.79 -6.67
C ALA A 524 -37.60 12.18 -6.74
N GLY A 525 -37.87 11.04 -6.06
CA GLY A 525 -39.14 10.37 -6.10
C GLY A 525 -39.45 9.67 -7.42
N LEU A 526 -38.45 9.33 -8.23
CA LEU A 526 -38.54 8.66 -9.54
C LEU A 526 -38.63 7.16 -9.37
N VAL A 527 -39.82 6.64 -9.01
CA VAL A 527 -40.02 5.23 -8.62
C VAL A 527 -39.82 4.28 -9.78
N GLU A 528 -40.47 4.54 -10.90
CA GLU A 528 -40.46 3.65 -12.07
C GLU A 528 -39.01 3.57 -12.66
N GLU A 529 -38.32 4.69 -12.69
CA GLU A 529 -36.93 4.77 -13.14
C GLU A 529 -36.02 4.00 -12.18
N GLY A 530 -36.25 4.14 -10.86
CA GLY A 530 -35.48 3.42 -9.86
C GLY A 530 -35.63 1.90 -9.98
N ILE A 531 -36.85 1.43 -10.19
CA ILE A 531 -37.12 0.01 -10.43
C ILE A 531 -36.43 -0.47 -11.71
N LYS A 532 -36.51 0.30 -12.80
CA LYS A 532 -35.80 -0.02 -14.06
C LYS A 532 -34.30 -0.11 -13.87
N MET A 533 -33.70 0.82 -13.10
CA MET A 533 -32.25 0.79 -12.82
C MET A 533 -31.87 -0.45 -12.00
N PHE A 534 -32.71 -0.84 -11.02
CA PHE A 534 -32.45 -2.03 -10.23
C PHE A 534 -32.57 -3.32 -11.08
N ASP A 535 -33.56 -3.40 -11.96
CA ASP A 535 -33.75 -4.51 -12.90
C ASP A 535 -32.61 -4.58 -13.92
N MET A 536 -32.13 -3.43 -14.44
CA MET A 536 -30.98 -3.33 -15.32
C MET A 536 -29.71 -3.84 -14.65
N MET A 537 -29.47 -3.47 -13.39
CA MET A 537 -28.35 -3.98 -12.58
C MET A 537 -28.34 -5.51 -12.53
N LEU A 538 -29.50 -6.13 -12.29
CA LEU A 538 -29.64 -7.57 -12.15
C LEU A 538 -29.54 -8.31 -13.49
N ASN A 539 -30.28 -7.87 -14.50
CA ASN A 539 -30.56 -8.64 -15.73
C ASN A 539 -29.54 -8.33 -16.83
N GLU A 540 -29.17 -7.07 -17.02
CA GLU A 540 -28.27 -6.65 -18.10
C GLU A 540 -26.80 -6.71 -17.67
N TYR A 541 -26.49 -6.19 -16.48
CA TYR A 541 -25.13 -6.13 -15.97
C TYR A 541 -24.75 -7.34 -15.12
N GLN A 542 -25.71 -8.19 -14.72
CA GLN A 542 -25.50 -9.39 -13.89
C GLN A 542 -24.75 -9.09 -12.59
N LEU A 543 -24.93 -7.89 -12.05
CA LEU A 543 -24.32 -7.47 -10.79
C LEU A 543 -25.16 -7.97 -9.62
N LYS A 544 -24.49 -8.47 -8.58
CA LYS A 544 -25.17 -8.88 -7.34
C LYS A 544 -25.44 -7.64 -6.48
N PRO A 545 -26.74 -7.31 -6.17
CA PRO A 545 -27.03 -6.20 -5.28
C PRO A 545 -26.48 -6.46 -3.88
N GLN A 546 -25.95 -5.44 -3.26
CA GLN A 546 -25.52 -5.42 -1.88
C GLN A 546 -26.64 -4.89 -0.97
N SER A 547 -26.45 -4.98 0.34
CA SER A 547 -27.45 -4.54 1.33
C SER A 547 -27.89 -3.08 1.15
N GLU A 548 -26.95 -2.22 0.73
CA GLU A 548 -27.17 -0.79 0.48
C GLU A 548 -28.17 -0.55 -0.67
N HIS A 549 -28.07 -1.32 -1.76
CA HIS A 549 -29.01 -1.22 -2.89
C HIS A 549 -30.43 -1.56 -2.47
N TYR A 550 -30.61 -2.63 -1.68
CA TYR A 550 -31.91 -2.99 -1.12
C TYR A 550 -32.44 -1.91 -0.17
N GLY A 551 -31.55 -1.30 0.64
CA GLY A 551 -31.90 -0.21 1.53
C GLY A 551 -32.46 1.01 0.78
N ILE A 552 -31.85 1.38 -0.34
CA ILE A 552 -32.32 2.49 -1.18
C ILE A 552 -33.66 2.13 -1.86
N MET A 553 -33.83 0.89 -2.33
CA MET A 553 -35.09 0.46 -2.90
C MET A 553 -36.23 0.48 -1.87
N VAL A 554 -35.97 0.10 -0.63
CA VAL A 554 -36.91 0.22 0.49
C VAL A 554 -37.25 1.69 0.81
N ASP A 555 -36.22 2.59 0.79
CA ASP A 555 -36.44 4.02 0.97
C ASP A 555 -37.26 4.63 -0.15
N LEU A 556 -36.96 4.28 -1.42
CA LEU A 556 -37.70 4.73 -2.60
C LEU A 556 -39.17 4.39 -2.54
N LEU A 557 -39.48 3.11 -2.33
CA LEU A 557 -40.86 2.64 -2.21
C LEU A 557 -41.55 3.19 -0.94
N GLY A 558 -40.79 3.30 0.13
CA GLY A 558 -41.24 3.86 1.38
C GLY A 558 -41.67 5.31 1.29
N ARG A 559 -40.96 6.15 0.56
CA ARG A 559 -41.31 7.58 0.35
C ARG A 559 -42.64 7.80 -0.36
N VAL A 560 -42.99 6.93 -1.29
CA VAL A 560 -44.25 7.00 -2.00
C VAL A 560 -45.40 6.22 -1.32
N GLY A 561 -45.13 5.56 -0.17
CA GLY A 561 -46.14 4.88 0.63
C GLY A 561 -46.37 3.42 0.26
N GLU A 562 -45.61 2.84 -0.66
CA GLU A 562 -45.71 1.44 -1.07
C GLU A 562 -45.04 0.49 -0.06
N LEU A 563 -45.46 0.56 1.21
CA LEU A 563 -44.84 -0.15 2.33
C LEU A 563 -44.90 -1.67 2.20
N ASP A 564 -45.97 -2.21 1.60
CA ASP A 564 -46.11 -3.65 1.40
C ASP A 564 -45.13 -4.19 0.36
N ARG A 565 -44.88 -3.43 -0.72
CA ARG A 565 -43.83 -3.76 -1.70
C ARG A 565 -42.41 -3.65 -1.07
N ALA A 566 -42.19 -2.61 -0.26
CA ALA A 566 -40.96 -2.46 0.48
C ALA A 566 -40.68 -3.65 1.42
N MET A 567 -41.72 -4.11 2.14
CA MET A 567 -41.64 -5.29 3.01
C MET A 567 -41.40 -6.58 2.20
N SER A 568 -42.02 -6.70 1.02
CA SER A 568 -41.76 -7.83 0.12
C SER A 568 -40.30 -7.91 -0.31
N ILE A 569 -39.67 -6.79 -0.64
CA ILE A 569 -38.23 -6.72 -0.98
C ILE A 569 -37.41 -7.23 0.21
N ILE A 570 -37.68 -6.74 1.42
CA ILE A 570 -36.96 -7.15 2.64
C ILE A 570 -37.05 -8.67 2.85
N ASN A 571 -38.24 -9.26 2.67
CA ASN A 571 -38.44 -10.69 2.87
C ASN A 571 -37.76 -11.58 1.82
N HIS A 572 -37.44 -11.04 0.63
CA HIS A 572 -36.79 -11.76 -0.47
C HIS A 572 -35.30 -11.46 -0.58
N MET A 573 -34.72 -10.68 0.35
CA MET A 573 -33.27 -10.41 0.37
C MET A 573 -32.47 -11.71 0.57
N PRO A 574 -31.45 -11.99 -0.27
CA PRO A 574 -30.63 -13.21 -0.17
C PRO A 574 -29.57 -13.15 0.94
N MET A 575 -29.55 -12.07 1.70
CA MET A 575 -28.56 -11.79 2.75
C MET A 575 -29.22 -11.27 4.03
N PRO A 576 -28.54 -11.30 5.19
CA PRO A 576 -29.08 -10.73 6.43
C PRO A 576 -29.44 -9.26 6.27
N VAL A 577 -30.61 -8.86 6.75
CA VAL A 577 -31.11 -7.50 6.64
C VAL A 577 -30.40 -6.60 7.66
N GLY A 578 -29.68 -5.60 7.17
CA GLY A 578 -28.92 -4.64 8.00
C GLY A 578 -29.77 -3.52 8.62
N PRO A 579 -29.22 -2.78 9.60
CA PRO A 579 -29.94 -1.70 10.28
C PRO A 579 -30.43 -0.58 9.34
N HIS A 580 -29.71 -0.28 8.28
CA HIS A 580 -30.07 0.77 7.31
C HIS A 580 -31.35 0.44 6.54
N VAL A 581 -31.58 -0.84 6.21
CA VAL A 581 -32.82 -1.29 5.52
C VAL A 581 -34.03 -1.14 6.42
N TRP A 582 -33.93 -1.65 7.66
CA TRP A 582 -34.97 -1.48 8.67
C TRP A 582 -35.18 -0.01 9.05
N GLY A 583 -34.09 0.78 9.06
CA GLY A 583 -34.14 2.22 9.31
C GLY A 583 -34.92 2.97 8.23
N ALA A 584 -34.75 2.61 6.96
CA ALA A 584 -35.51 3.16 5.84
C ALA A 584 -37.03 2.85 5.99
N LEU A 585 -37.37 1.58 6.32
CA LEU A 585 -38.78 1.18 6.54
C LEU A 585 -39.40 1.90 7.76
N LEU A 586 -38.63 2.07 8.87
CA LEU A 586 -39.10 2.82 10.04
C LEU A 586 -39.34 4.30 9.71
N GLY A 587 -38.44 4.91 8.93
CA GLY A 587 -38.58 6.28 8.44
C GLY A 587 -39.83 6.46 7.56
N ALA A 588 -40.02 5.58 6.63
CA ALA A 588 -41.21 5.53 5.77
C ALA A 588 -42.52 5.33 6.56
N SER A 589 -42.50 4.40 7.52
CA SER A 589 -43.65 4.13 8.40
C SER A 589 -44.06 5.37 9.22
N ARG A 590 -43.09 6.22 9.60
CA ARG A 590 -43.36 7.51 10.25
C ARG A 590 -44.07 8.49 9.31
N ILE A 591 -43.58 8.60 8.05
CA ILE A 591 -44.16 9.52 7.05
C ILE A 591 -45.62 9.14 6.75
N HIS A 592 -45.91 7.85 6.58
CA HIS A 592 -47.21 7.34 6.22
C HIS A 592 -48.05 6.86 7.42
N GLN A 593 -47.63 7.18 8.65
CA GLN A 593 -48.33 6.88 9.91
C GLN A 593 -48.75 5.40 10.08
N ASN A 594 -47.93 4.47 9.55
CA ASN A 594 -48.17 3.05 9.64
C ASN A 594 -47.53 2.44 10.88
N VAL A 595 -48.30 2.32 11.97
CA VAL A 595 -47.78 1.81 13.24
C VAL A 595 -47.27 0.37 13.13
N LYS A 596 -48.01 -0.51 12.41
CA LYS A 596 -47.68 -1.93 12.32
C LYS A 596 -46.29 -2.15 11.67
N MET A 597 -46.05 -1.51 10.52
CA MET A 597 -44.77 -1.60 9.85
C MET A 597 -43.64 -0.94 10.65
N GLY A 598 -43.95 0.18 11.35
CA GLY A 598 -43.04 0.84 12.26
C GLY A 598 -42.61 -0.02 13.44
N GLU A 599 -43.53 -0.76 14.05
CA GLU A 599 -43.23 -1.72 15.13
C GLU A 599 -42.33 -2.86 14.66
N ILE A 600 -42.64 -3.47 13.51
CA ILE A 600 -41.84 -4.55 12.93
C ILE A 600 -40.39 -4.06 12.66
N ALA A 601 -40.26 -2.91 12.03
CA ALA A 601 -38.96 -2.33 11.71
C ALA A 601 -38.16 -1.99 12.98
N ALA A 602 -38.81 -1.35 13.96
CA ALA A 602 -38.18 -0.97 15.22
C ALA A 602 -37.72 -2.17 16.07
N MET A 603 -38.54 -3.24 16.17
CA MET A 603 -38.15 -4.45 16.90
C MET A 603 -36.91 -5.10 16.31
N ASN A 604 -36.77 -5.18 15.00
CA ASN A 604 -35.57 -5.67 14.34
C ASN A 604 -34.38 -4.76 14.59
N LEU A 605 -34.55 -3.43 14.56
CA LEU A 605 -33.51 -2.47 14.86
C LEU A 605 -33.02 -2.57 16.30
N PHE A 606 -33.90 -2.72 17.28
CA PHE A 606 -33.54 -2.89 18.69
C PHE A 606 -32.74 -4.16 18.94
N SER A 607 -32.96 -5.23 18.15
CA SER A 607 -32.18 -6.46 18.24
C SER A 607 -30.79 -6.33 17.59
N LEU A 608 -30.66 -5.51 16.53
CA LEU A 608 -29.42 -5.31 15.79
C LEU A 608 -28.51 -4.25 16.42
N ASP A 609 -29.11 -3.15 16.88
CA ASP A 609 -28.37 -2.03 17.51
C ASP A 609 -29.21 -1.43 18.66
N PRO A 610 -29.15 -2.05 19.84
CA PRO A 610 -29.94 -1.62 21.01
C PRO A 610 -29.53 -0.26 21.57
N ASN A 611 -28.36 0.25 21.24
CA ASN A 611 -27.82 1.48 21.80
C ASN A 611 -28.13 2.73 20.98
N HIS A 612 -28.75 2.60 19.81
CA HIS A 612 -29.05 3.72 18.93
C HIS A 612 -30.35 4.46 19.33
N ALA A 613 -30.21 5.56 20.05
CA ALA A 613 -31.33 6.37 20.55
C ALA A 613 -32.35 6.79 19.49
N GLY A 614 -31.90 7.02 18.25
CA GLY A 614 -32.75 7.48 17.13
C GLY A 614 -33.91 6.55 16.80
N TYR A 615 -33.73 5.25 16.90
CA TYR A 615 -34.79 4.27 16.58
C TYR A 615 -35.94 4.32 17.59
N TYR A 616 -35.60 4.44 18.90
CA TYR A 616 -36.57 4.61 19.98
C TYR A 616 -37.37 5.90 19.83
N ILE A 617 -36.69 6.99 19.47
CA ILE A 617 -37.33 8.29 19.26
C ILE A 617 -38.29 8.24 18.08
N LEU A 618 -37.89 7.64 16.93
CA LEU A 618 -38.74 7.52 15.77
C LEU A 618 -40.01 6.74 16.08
N LEU A 619 -39.90 5.56 16.71
CA LEU A 619 -41.08 4.78 17.09
C LEU A 619 -41.93 5.51 18.14
N SER A 620 -41.32 6.19 19.12
CA SER A 620 -42.07 7.03 20.09
C SER A 620 -42.86 8.14 19.38
N ASN A 621 -42.31 8.72 18.33
CA ASN A 621 -43.01 9.74 17.54
C ASN A 621 -44.18 9.16 16.74
N ILE A 622 -44.02 7.94 16.17
CA ILE A 622 -45.11 7.22 15.49
C ILE A 622 -46.26 7.00 16.47
N TYR A 623 -46.00 6.50 17.67
CA TYR A 623 -47.02 6.32 18.70
C TYR A 623 -47.68 7.62 19.16
N ALA A 624 -46.90 8.70 19.23
CA ALA A 624 -47.43 10.01 19.64
C ALA A 624 -48.41 10.57 18.60
N VAL A 625 -48.15 10.42 17.30
CA VAL A 625 -49.08 10.82 16.23
C VAL A 625 -50.38 10.06 16.30
N GLU A 626 -50.31 8.77 16.61
CA GLU A 626 -51.52 7.91 16.81
C GLU A 626 -52.14 8.06 18.21
N LYS A 627 -51.73 9.06 18.98
CA LYS A 627 -52.21 9.32 20.33
C LYS A 627 -51.98 8.18 21.33
N ASN A 628 -51.11 7.23 21.04
CA ASN A 628 -50.75 6.13 21.93
C ASN A 628 -49.66 6.58 22.92
N TRP A 629 -50.08 7.46 23.85
CA TRP A 629 -49.17 8.10 24.82
C TRP A 629 -48.49 7.12 25.77
N HIS A 630 -49.15 6.00 26.07
CA HIS A 630 -48.63 4.98 26.98
C HIS A 630 -47.33 4.36 26.39
N ASN A 631 -47.42 3.88 25.16
CA ASN A 631 -46.25 3.27 24.48
C ASN A 631 -45.17 4.31 24.16
N ALA A 632 -45.57 5.53 23.78
CA ALA A 632 -44.63 6.62 23.58
C ALA A 632 -43.81 6.95 24.84
N ALA A 633 -44.49 7.04 26.02
CA ALA A 633 -43.83 7.30 27.28
C ALA A 633 -42.90 6.17 27.73
N ARG A 634 -43.32 4.91 27.54
CA ARG A 634 -42.53 3.72 27.83
C ARG A 634 -41.17 3.75 27.07
N LEU A 635 -41.17 4.04 25.78
CA LEU A 635 -39.93 4.14 24.99
C LEU A 635 -39.02 5.28 25.46
N ARG A 636 -39.59 6.44 25.80
CA ARG A 636 -38.82 7.57 26.36
C ARG A 636 -38.19 7.25 27.70
N THR A 637 -38.85 6.44 28.53
CA THR A 637 -38.33 5.93 29.79
C THR A 637 -37.15 5.01 29.55
N LEU A 638 -37.25 4.06 28.59
CA LEU A 638 -36.16 3.18 28.19
C LEU A 638 -34.91 3.95 27.69
N ILE A 639 -35.08 5.05 26.95
CA ILE A 639 -33.99 5.92 26.52
C ILE A 639 -33.24 6.50 27.75
N LYS A 640 -34.00 6.92 28.77
CA LYS A 640 -33.42 7.49 30.02
C LYS A 640 -32.71 6.43 30.88
N GLU A 641 -33.34 5.26 31.03
CA GLU A 641 -32.80 4.13 31.81
C GLU A 641 -31.51 3.63 31.24
N ASN A 642 -31.46 3.45 29.92
CA ASN A 642 -30.29 2.98 29.19
C ASN A 642 -29.27 4.10 28.90
N ARG A 643 -29.50 5.32 29.38
CA ARG A 643 -28.64 6.52 29.21
C ARG A 643 -28.26 6.77 27.73
N LEU A 644 -29.16 6.45 26.80
CA LEU A 644 -28.91 6.64 25.38
C LEU A 644 -28.87 8.14 25.05
N LYS A 645 -27.81 8.56 24.37
CA LYS A 645 -27.63 9.96 23.93
C LYS A 645 -27.88 10.08 22.44
N LYS A 646 -28.72 11.04 22.05
CA LYS A 646 -28.87 11.42 20.65
C LYS A 646 -27.72 12.36 20.26
N ILE A 647 -27.08 12.11 19.14
CA ILE A 647 -26.16 13.06 18.52
C ILE A 647 -26.97 14.26 18.06
N VAL A 648 -26.59 15.45 18.51
CA VAL A 648 -27.28 16.70 18.18
C VAL A 648 -26.95 17.10 16.75
N GLY A 649 -27.97 17.39 15.95
CA GLY A 649 -27.77 17.92 14.59
C GLY A 649 -27.18 19.33 14.66
N GLN A 650 -26.18 19.59 13.81
CA GLN A 650 -25.50 20.86 13.70
C GLN A 650 -25.70 21.44 12.31
N SER A 651 -25.94 22.75 12.22
CA SER A 651 -25.97 23.50 10.96
C SER A 651 -24.84 24.53 10.98
N MET A 652 -24.21 24.77 9.84
CA MET A 652 -23.15 25.76 9.71
C MET A 652 -23.52 26.75 8.59
N VAL A 653 -23.19 28.03 8.82
CA VAL A 653 -23.36 29.11 7.86
C VAL A 653 -22.08 29.93 7.83
N GLU A 654 -21.58 30.22 6.64
CA GLU A 654 -20.45 31.11 6.43
C GLU A 654 -20.94 32.52 6.16
N VAL A 655 -20.51 33.47 7.00
CA VAL A 655 -20.82 34.90 6.84
C VAL A 655 -19.53 35.69 6.96
N LYS A 656 -19.16 36.46 5.94
CA LYS A 656 -17.93 37.30 5.93
C LYS A 656 -16.65 36.56 6.29
N ASN A 657 -16.46 35.35 5.79
CA ASN A 657 -15.32 34.47 6.05
C ASN A 657 -15.27 33.88 7.49
N GLU A 658 -16.33 34.01 8.27
CA GLU A 658 -16.46 33.38 9.58
C GLU A 658 -17.54 32.29 9.52
N VAL A 659 -17.22 31.11 10.06
CA VAL A 659 -18.14 29.98 10.12
C VAL A 659 -18.89 30.02 11.42
N HIS A 660 -20.21 30.21 11.35
CA HIS A 660 -21.11 30.18 12.49
C HIS A 660 -21.80 28.81 12.54
N SER A 661 -21.68 28.13 13.69
CA SER A 661 -22.30 26.82 13.88
C SER A 661 -23.49 26.95 14.83
N PHE A 662 -24.58 26.26 14.52
CA PHE A 662 -25.82 26.27 15.26
C PHE A 662 -26.29 24.85 15.56
N VAL A 663 -26.73 24.63 16.78
CA VAL A 663 -27.46 23.42 17.18
C VAL A 663 -28.89 23.78 17.56
N THR A 664 -29.77 22.79 17.57
CA THR A 664 -31.20 23.04 17.91
C THR A 664 -31.35 23.73 19.29
N CYS A 665 -32.04 24.84 19.33
CA CYS A 665 -32.25 25.67 20.53
C CYS A 665 -30.98 26.31 21.10
N ASP A 666 -29.93 26.48 20.30
CA ASP A 666 -28.69 27.12 20.70
C ASP A 666 -28.90 28.63 20.96
N LYS A 667 -28.34 29.11 22.04
CA LYS A 667 -28.32 30.55 22.39
C LYS A 667 -26.90 31.05 22.60
N LEU A 668 -25.90 30.31 22.20
CA LEU A 668 -24.49 30.66 22.41
C LEU A 668 -24.00 31.74 21.47
N HIS A 669 -24.65 31.89 20.31
CA HIS A 669 -24.27 32.90 19.33
C HIS A 669 -24.57 34.32 19.88
N ALA A 670 -23.65 35.26 19.67
CA ALA A 670 -23.76 36.64 20.18
C ALA A 670 -25.06 37.36 19.73
N GLU A 671 -25.54 37.04 18.50
CA GLU A 671 -26.75 37.64 17.91
C GLU A 671 -27.96 36.68 17.98
N SER A 672 -27.96 35.67 18.86
CA SER A 672 -29.00 34.63 18.91
C SER A 672 -30.39 35.20 19.02
N ASP A 673 -30.64 36.23 19.87
CA ASP A 673 -31.97 36.81 20.06
C ASP A 673 -32.48 37.46 18.78
N GLN A 674 -31.62 38.19 18.05
CA GLN A 674 -32.00 38.82 16.79
C GLN A 674 -32.30 37.76 15.70
N ILE A 675 -31.48 36.70 15.63
CA ILE A 675 -31.68 35.58 14.68
C ILE A 675 -33.03 34.92 14.95
N TYR A 676 -33.34 34.60 16.20
CA TYR A 676 -34.61 33.95 16.56
C TYR A 676 -35.82 34.88 16.36
N ASP A 677 -35.66 36.21 16.50
CA ASP A 677 -36.71 37.15 16.19
C ASP A 677 -37.04 37.22 14.71
N VAL A 678 -36.02 37.21 13.85
CA VAL A 678 -36.17 37.17 12.40
C VAL A 678 -36.80 35.84 11.98
N LEU A 679 -36.35 34.70 12.54
CA LEU A 679 -36.94 33.39 12.26
C LEU A 679 -38.42 33.29 12.62
N ARG A 680 -38.82 33.84 13.78
CA ARG A 680 -40.25 33.91 14.17
C ARG A 680 -41.10 34.75 13.22
N LYS A 681 -40.57 35.89 12.76
CA LYS A 681 -41.25 36.73 11.74
C LYS A 681 -41.38 36.01 10.39
N LEU A 682 -40.36 35.30 9.98
CA LEU A 682 -40.36 34.52 8.74
C LEU A 682 -41.34 33.35 8.82
N GLU A 683 -41.37 32.64 9.93
CA GLU A 683 -42.31 31.55 10.18
C GLU A 683 -43.76 32.04 10.17
N GLY A 684 -44.04 33.21 10.77
CA GLY A 684 -45.35 33.84 10.71
C GLY A 684 -45.78 34.10 9.27
N LYS A 685 -44.93 34.70 8.44
CA LYS A 685 -45.24 34.94 7.02
C LYS A 685 -45.43 33.68 6.22
N LEU A 686 -44.61 32.63 6.43
CA LEU A 686 -44.79 31.35 5.75
C LEU A 686 -46.12 30.65 6.10
N ARG A 687 -46.60 30.82 7.34
CA ARG A 687 -47.94 30.33 7.76
C ARG A 687 -49.07 31.13 7.09
N GLU A 688 -48.93 32.45 6.99
CA GLU A 688 -49.90 33.32 6.31
C GLU A 688 -50.03 32.98 4.81
N GLU A 689 -48.92 32.58 4.16
CA GLU A 689 -48.89 32.19 2.75
C GLU A 689 -49.21 30.69 2.53
N GLY A 690 -49.55 29.93 3.57
CA GLY A 690 -49.90 28.52 3.48
C GLY A 690 -48.73 27.59 3.13
N CYS A 691 -47.48 28.09 3.22
CA CYS A 691 -46.27 27.35 2.88
C CYS A 691 -45.67 26.58 4.06
N ALA A 692 -46.21 26.70 5.28
CA ALA A 692 -45.71 25.97 6.45
C ALA A 692 -46.75 24.90 6.87
N PRO A 693 -46.32 23.67 7.20
CA PRO A 693 -47.22 22.65 7.74
C PRO A 693 -47.78 23.12 9.09
N THR A 694 -49.07 23.01 9.27
CA THR A 694 -49.72 23.19 10.58
C THR A 694 -49.21 22.10 11.54
N LEU A 695 -48.44 22.51 12.56
CA LEU A 695 -47.95 21.61 13.60
C LEU A 695 -49.09 20.99 14.40
#